data_e30e67a9149a013f9c6754e309b55d6c
#
_entry.id   e30e67a9149a013f9c6754e309b55d6c
#
_cell.length_a   1.000
_cell.length_b   1.000
_cell.length_c   1.000
_cell.angle_alpha   90.00
_cell.angle_beta   90.00
_cell.angle_gamma   90.00
#
_symmetry.space_group_name_H-M   'P 1'
#
loop_
_entity.id
_entity.type
_entity.pdbx_description
1 polymer ?
#
loop_
_entity_poly.entity_id
_entity_poly.type
_entity_poly.pdbx_seq_one_letter_code
_entity_poly.pdbx_strand_id
1 'polypeptide(L)'
;MKTKTKTKVALVALCLLASHGAMAKDYYLAPNGAGNGMSVDKPFGDPVKAFAALKAGDILYVRGGTYHLSQTINVTETGTADKRICVFAYPGDTERPVFDFAGQPRSTATEAANNRGIMHKIGANYWHYRGLDICNSADNGMKLEGSYCVVELCRFYGNEDTGLQQGFGKDDKGNNTRNTEFKYGRFNIIVNCDAYDNHDPWSNGGNADGFAIKLFPGPGNEFHGCRAWHNSDDGWDLYYTVFPIVVDNCWCLKNGFDKGNANGFKMGGCKQGGTSTGAHVFKNCIAAFHAKKGFDQNHHREGSYLINDLSYGNGINYGYNMEEPDYGNWVLRNCVGFAYGSQKMERNSAFTKAPDIEYCTWTTLDNTNPLGEKASNTGTSYAKTINNYSSEYEDLSYETGISARQANGELPLKFGRLKAGSKLIDAGTPITDFKTVDAHKAAYEYADNAPQNWSVTLNIPYVGKAPDYGPYEYGGDDNAYTLKMPVNDGTVEDAIPEPSDGKNWVTTTVVNNYLFQDEVIIDEVKKYITGGTAEGVNPRYYGKSSDGKSSVTYVDETTVRGKKYSATYGAYRIPKTTNVEFTLPSLAEMKSNVYCTGGRTLVIDWHYADNSNSGTASVSLSEGVALVDVKAKVGKIEKKPVVVKLTNNGGGDMYLTDLTLGVYQEVDEDGNPIVTGIEQVEKEGATKTYQMYQITNGLIVYGDIASLNIFSADGKKVAGSTDSQFVNTSALVKGMYIVLIKGKDGSTVAQKFLRR
;
A
#
# COMPACT_ATOMS: atom_id res chain seq x y z
N MET A 1 27.53 -42.80 -59.86
CA MET A 1 26.83 -41.52 -59.46
C MET A 1 26.42 -41.65 -58.01
N LYS A 2 27.14 -41.00 -57.10
CA LYS A 2 26.85 -41.00 -55.68
C LYS A 2 26.26 -39.60 -55.31
N THR A 3 24.98 -39.56 -55.02
CA THR A 3 24.28 -38.34 -54.57
C THR A 3 24.55 -38.14 -53.08
N LYS A 4 25.22 -37.07 -52.74
CA LYS A 4 25.41 -36.63 -51.35
C LYS A 4 24.19 -35.76 -50.89
N THR A 5 23.39 -36.28 -50.01
CA THR A 5 22.35 -35.52 -49.34
C THR A 5 22.99 -34.67 -48.23
N LYS A 6 22.95 -33.36 -48.37
CA LYS A 6 23.37 -32.42 -47.33
C LYS A 6 22.17 -32.17 -46.38
N THR A 7 22.26 -32.68 -45.20
CA THR A 7 21.33 -32.34 -44.12
C THR A 7 21.65 -30.93 -43.60
N LYS A 8 20.78 -30.00 -43.84
CA LYS A 8 20.81 -28.65 -43.20
C LYS A 8 20.31 -28.79 -41.76
N VAL A 9 21.19 -28.61 -40.81
CA VAL A 9 20.82 -28.44 -39.43
C VAL A 9 20.30 -27.00 -39.31
N ALA A 10 18.99 -26.83 -39.16
CA ALA A 10 18.39 -25.55 -38.80
C ALA A 10 18.60 -25.35 -37.29
N LEU A 11 19.43 -24.38 -36.94
CA LEU A 11 19.59 -23.89 -35.57
C LEU A 11 18.34 -23.09 -35.24
N VAL A 12 17.34 -23.69 -34.59
CA VAL A 12 16.25 -22.98 -34.02
C VAL A 12 16.77 -22.37 -32.72
N ALA A 13 17.04 -21.06 -32.73
CA ALA A 13 17.27 -20.30 -31.53
C ALA A 13 15.94 -20.24 -30.76
N LEU A 14 15.75 -21.13 -29.80
CA LEU A 14 14.66 -21.06 -28.84
C LEU A 14 14.94 -19.88 -27.91
N CYS A 15 14.33 -18.74 -28.20
CA CYS A 15 14.24 -17.67 -27.23
C CYS A 15 13.39 -18.20 -26.06
N LEU A 16 14.06 -18.76 -25.06
CA LEU A 16 13.51 -18.89 -23.73
C LEU A 16 13.28 -17.46 -23.22
N LEU A 17 12.08 -16.95 -23.35
CA LEU A 17 11.55 -15.94 -22.46
C LEU A 17 11.44 -16.61 -21.09
N ALA A 18 12.59 -16.74 -20.40
CA ALA A 18 12.55 -16.80 -18.96
C ALA A 18 11.79 -15.54 -18.56
N SER A 19 10.63 -15.70 -17.96
CA SER A 19 10.05 -14.67 -17.11
C SER A 19 11.04 -14.52 -15.95
N HIS A 20 12.10 -13.77 -16.19
CA HIS A 20 12.86 -13.16 -15.12
C HIS A 20 11.81 -12.27 -14.46
N GLY A 21 11.34 -12.63 -13.27
CA GLY A 21 10.78 -11.63 -12.40
C GLY A 21 11.78 -10.48 -12.49
N ALA A 22 11.34 -9.34 -13.00
CA ALA A 22 12.24 -8.25 -13.31
C ALA A 22 13.03 -8.00 -12.03
N MET A 23 14.35 -8.18 -12.08
CA MET A 23 15.21 -7.84 -10.94
C MET A 23 14.98 -6.37 -10.66
N ALA A 24 14.77 -6.04 -9.39
CA ALA A 24 14.70 -4.67 -8.94
C ALA A 24 15.85 -3.87 -9.54
N LYS A 25 15.56 -2.67 -10.05
CA LYS A 25 16.53 -1.84 -10.74
C LYS A 25 16.71 -0.52 -9.99
N ASP A 26 17.93 -0.08 -9.96
CA ASP A 26 18.25 1.26 -9.55
C ASP A 26 18.22 2.18 -10.77
N TYR A 27 17.42 3.23 -10.69
CA TYR A 27 17.36 4.31 -11.66
C TYR A 27 17.90 5.60 -11.06
N TYR A 28 18.37 6.48 -11.92
CA TYR A 28 18.94 7.77 -11.54
C TYR A 28 18.28 8.90 -12.32
N LEU A 29 17.93 9.97 -11.62
CA LEU A 29 17.36 11.19 -12.19
C LEU A 29 18.25 12.36 -11.76
N ALA A 30 18.64 13.23 -12.68
CA ALA A 30 19.41 14.44 -12.39
C ALA A 30 18.91 15.64 -13.19
N PRO A 31 19.03 16.88 -12.68
CA PRO A 31 18.74 18.07 -13.49
C PRO A 31 19.58 18.03 -14.78
N ASN A 32 18.95 18.30 -15.91
CA ASN A 32 19.59 18.26 -17.23
C ASN A 32 20.18 16.89 -17.65
N GLY A 33 19.80 15.80 -17.00
CA GLY A 33 20.16 14.45 -17.43
C GLY A 33 19.65 14.16 -18.84
N ALA A 34 20.44 13.44 -19.65
CA ALA A 34 20.09 13.07 -21.02
C ALA A 34 20.21 11.55 -21.27
N GLY A 35 20.35 10.78 -20.21
CA GLY A 35 20.55 9.34 -20.27
C GLY A 35 19.25 8.54 -20.20
N ASN A 36 19.41 7.25 -20.01
CA ASN A 36 18.33 6.28 -19.86
C ASN A 36 18.02 5.91 -18.40
N GLY A 37 18.62 6.58 -17.45
CA GLY A 37 18.44 6.39 -16.02
C GLY A 37 19.15 5.17 -15.40
N MET A 38 19.81 4.35 -16.17
CA MET A 38 20.36 3.05 -15.70
C MET A 38 21.69 3.16 -14.94
N SER A 39 22.25 4.33 -14.84
CA SER A 39 23.44 4.61 -14.03
C SER A 39 23.52 6.07 -13.62
N VAL A 40 24.29 6.35 -12.58
CA VAL A 40 24.52 7.72 -12.10
C VAL A 40 25.13 8.63 -13.17
N ASP A 41 25.90 8.08 -14.11
CA ASP A 41 26.54 8.83 -15.21
C ASP A 41 25.61 9.04 -16.41
N LYS A 42 24.48 8.34 -16.46
CA LYS A 42 23.49 8.42 -17.53
C LYS A 42 22.08 8.58 -16.94
N PRO A 43 21.84 9.58 -16.08
CA PRO A 43 20.57 9.76 -15.41
C PRO A 43 19.49 10.20 -16.39
N PHE A 44 18.22 9.93 -16.06
CA PHE A 44 17.09 10.63 -16.67
C PHE A 44 17.20 12.14 -16.40
N GLY A 45 16.69 12.96 -17.32
CA GLY A 45 16.51 14.39 -17.10
C GLY A 45 15.04 14.81 -16.92
N ASP A 46 14.13 13.92 -17.25
CA ASP A 46 12.68 14.17 -17.20
C ASP A 46 12.05 13.35 -16.08
N PRO A 47 11.57 13.99 -15.00
CA PRO A 47 10.93 13.28 -13.88
C PRO A 47 9.71 12.46 -14.31
N VAL A 48 8.89 12.95 -15.26
CA VAL A 48 7.69 12.23 -15.71
C VAL A 48 8.07 10.90 -16.36
N LYS A 49 9.11 10.89 -17.19
CA LYS A 49 9.64 9.66 -17.79
C LYS A 49 10.28 8.75 -16.77
N ALA A 50 11.01 9.31 -15.81
CA ALA A 50 11.65 8.53 -14.76
C ALA A 50 10.61 7.77 -13.91
N PHE A 51 9.56 8.45 -13.46
CA PHE A 51 8.48 7.81 -12.69
C PHE A 51 7.72 6.75 -13.51
N ALA A 52 7.46 7.02 -14.77
CA ALA A 52 6.76 6.07 -15.66
C ALA A 52 7.58 4.80 -15.96
N ALA A 53 8.89 4.83 -15.77
CA ALA A 53 9.76 3.68 -15.99
C ALA A 53 9.76 2.67 -14.84
N LEU A 54 9.35 3.09 -13.63
CA LEU A 54 9.45 2.31 -12.41
C LEU A 54 8.47 1.14 -12.38
N LYS A 55 8.93 0.03 -11.82
CA LYS A 55 8.16 -1.19 -11.57
C LYS A 55 8.34 -1.63 -10.12
N ALA A 56 7.55 -2.62 -9.68
CA ALA A 56 7.63 -3.18 -8.35
C ALA A 56 9.07 -3.61 -7.98
N GLY A 57 9.58 -3.04 -6.89
CA GLY A 57 10.92 -3.25 -6.39
C GLY A 57 11.97 -2.25 -6.86
N ASP A 58 11.68 -1.42 -7.86
CA ASP A 58 12.64 -0.45 -8.39
C ASP A 58 12.87 0.73 -7.43
N ILE A 59 14.08 1.27 -7.47
CA ILE A 59 14.47 2.47 -6.75
C ILE A 59 14.87 3.56 -7.74
N LEU A 60 14.26 4.73 -7.64
CA LEU A 60 14.71 5.94 -8.33
C LEU A 60 15.49 6.82 -7.36
N TYR A 61 16.77 6.96 -7.58
CA TYR A 61 17.63 7.93 -6.89
C TYR A 61 17.56 9.27 -7.60
N VAL A 62 17.11 10.31 -6.89
CA VAL A 62 16.94 11.66 -7.41
C VAL A 62 18.09 12.53 -6.92
N ARG A 63 18.94 13.01 -7.84
CA ARG A 63 20.07 13.90 -7.55
C ARG A 63 19.57 15.27 -7.09
N GLY A 64 20.33 15.91 -6.24
CA GLY A 64 20.06 17.28 -5.78
C GLY A 64 19.96 18.30 -6.92
N GLY A 65 19.19 19.35 -6.68
CA GLY A 65 18.91 20.42 -7.62
C GLY A 65 17.45 20.54 -8.00
N THR A 66 17.13 21.55 -8.84
CA THR A 66 15.75 21.89 -9.19
C THR A 66 15.33 21.28 -10.53
N TYR A 67 14.18 20.62 -10.52
CA TYR A 67 13.49 20.06 -11.69
C TYR A 67 12.26 20.91 -11.99
N HIS A 68 12.31 21.71 -13.08
CA HIS A 68 11.19 22.56 -13.49
C HIS A 68 10.17 21.77 -14.29
N LEU A 69 8.95 21.74 -13.81
CA LEU A 69 7.85 20.92 -14.35
C LEU A 69 6.67 21.80 -14.78
N SER A 70 6.13 21.48 -15.94
CA SER A 70 4.92 22.13 -16.47
C SER A 70 3.72 21.18 -16.52
N GLN A 71 3.84 19.98 -15.98
CA GLN A 71 2.79 18.97 -15.96
C GLN A 71 2.85 18.13 -14.69
N THR A 72 1.73 17.51 -14.34
CA THR A 72 1.59 16.59 -13.22
C THR A 72 2.41 15.30 -13.44
N ILE A 73 3.12 14.85 -12.43
CA ILE A 73 3.66 13.49 -12.38
C ILE A 73 2.53 12.53 -11.98
N ASN A 74 2.05 11.73 -12.93
CA ASN A 74 1.03 10.73 -12.66
C ASN A 74 1.66 9.39 -12.27
N VAL A 75 1.30 8.88 -11.11
CA VAL A 75 1.78 7.61 -10.56
C VAL A 75 0.65 6.59 -10.64
N THR A 76 0.89 5.50 -11.39
CA THR A 76 -0.12 4.46 -11.68
C THR A 76 0.36 3.04 -11.35
N GLU A 77 1.67 2.82 -11.30
CA GLU A 77 2.23 1.50 -11.00
C GLU A 77 2.00 1.13 -9.53
N THR A 78 1.92 -0.18 -9.27
CA THR A 78 1.78 -0.71 -7.93
C THR A 78 2.97 -1.58 -7.55
N GLY A 79 3.49 -1.38 -6.35
CA GLY A 79 4.44 -2.29 -5.72
C GLY A 79 3.75 -3.41 -4.95
N THR A 80 4.51 -4.10 -4.12
CA THR A 80 4.01 -5.05 -3.12
C THR A 80 4.65 -4.75 -1.77
N ALA A 81 4.19 -5.39 -0.71
CA ALA A 81 4.82 -5.23 0.62
C ALA A 81 6.33 -5.52 0.57
N ASP A 82 6.72 -6.54 -0.18
CA ASP A 82 8.13 -6.99 -0.30
C ASP A 82 8.90 -6.27 -1.41
N LYS A 83 8.19 -5.68 -2.39
CA LYS A 83 8.78 -5.01 -3.56
C LYS A 83 8.17 -3.63 -3.73
N ARG A 84 8.47 -2.75 -2.78
CA ARG A 84 8.04 -1.35 -2.86
C ARG A 84 8.70 -0.65 -4.03
N ILE A 85 8.01 0.33 -4.60
CA ILE A 85 8.60 1.26 -5.56
C ILE A 85 9.11 2.46 -4.76
N CYS A 86 10.40 2.75 -4.87
CA CYS A 86 11.04 3.76 -4.04
C CYS A 86 11.50 4.97 -4.87
N VAL A 87 11.31 6.17 -4.33
CA VAL A 87 11.83 7.41 -4.92
C VAL A 87 12.56 8.18 -3.82
N PHE A 88 13.88 8.15 -3.87
CA PHE A 88 14.73 8.65 -2.79
C PHE A 88 15.66 9.76 -3.27
N ALA A 89 15.81 10.80 -2.47
CA ALA A 89 16.92 11.71 -2.64
C ALA A 89 18.24 10.92 -2.62
N TYR A 90 19.16 11.25 -3.53
CA TYR A 90 20.43 10.54 -3.64
C TYR A 90 21.29 10.76 -2.38
N PRO A 91 21.72 9.70 -1.68
CA PRO A 91 22.38 9.84 -0.38
C PRO A 91 23.72 10.59 -0.40
N GLY A 92 24.36 10.69 -1.56
CA GLY A 92 25.64 11.38 -1.72
C GLY A 92 25.52 12.89 -1.95
N ASP A 93 24.33 13.43 -2.13
CA ASP A 93 24.14 14.85 -2.41
C ASP A 93 23.80 15.61 -1.12
N THR A 94 24.37 16.80 -0.99
CA THR A 94 24.05 17.74 0.11
C THR A 94 22.86 18.63 -0.23
N GLU A 95 22.62 18.88 -1.51
CA GLU A 95 21.47 19.61 -2.02
C GLU A 95 20.28 18.68 -2.14
N ARG A 96 19.09 19.17 -1.77
CA ARG A 96 17.85 18.39 -1.90
C ARG A 96 17.32 18.44 -3.34
N PRO A 97 16.70 17.37 -3.83
CA PRO A 97 15.95 17.42 -5.07
C PRO A 97 14.64 18.20 -4.87
N VAL A 98 14.42 19.22 -5.72
CA VAL A 98 13.24 20.09 -5.71
C VAL A 98 12.43 19.87 -6.99
N PHE A 99 11.25 19.35 -6.87
CA PHE A 99 10.26 19.29 -7.94
C PHE A 99 9.43 20.57 -7.93
N ASP A 100 9.79 21.51 -8.80
CA ASP A 100 9.18 22.83 -8.92
C ASP A 100 8.16 22.83 -10.05
N PHE A 101 6.87 22.90 -9.69
CA PHE A 101 5.75 22.88 -10.58
C PHE A 101 5.24 24.27 -11.02
N ALA A 102 6.05 25.31 -10.83
CA ALA A 102 5.68 26.70 -11.21
C ALA A 102 5.27 26.84 -12.69
N GLY A 103 5.75 25.96 -13.56
CA GLY A 103 5.40 25.94 -14.99
C GLY A 103 4.02 25.38 -15.33
N GLN A 104 3.25 24.86 -14.37
CA GLN A 104 1.93 24.29 -14.63
C GLN A 104 0.89 25.35 -15.04
N PRO A 105 -0.04 25.04 -15.99
CA PRO A 105 -1.14 25.92 -16.33
C PRO A 105 -2.09 26.14 -15.13
N ARG A 106 -2.45 27.41 -14.89
CA ARG A 106 -3.30 27.84 -13.77
C ARG A 106 -4.07 29.13 -14.04
N SER A 107 -4.56 29.31 -15.27
CA SER A 107 -5.27 30.53 -15.64
C SER A 107 -6.70 30.61 -15.09
N THR A 108 -7.26 29.51 -14.65
CA THR A 108 -8.58 29.39 -14.03
C THR A 108 -8.54 28.37 -12.88
N ALA A 109 -9.49 28.49 -11.93
CA ALA A 109 -9.64 27.51 -10.85
C ALA A 109 -9.79 26.06 -11.35
N THR A 110 -10.54 25.85 -12.43
CA THR A 110 -10.73 24.53 -13.04
C THR A 110 -9.44 23.99 -13.68
N GLU A 111 -8.68 24.83 -14.33
CA GLU A 111 -7.39 24.45 -14.89
C GLU A 111 -6.38 24.12 -13.79
N ALA A 112 -6.29 24.99 -12.78
CA ALA A 112 -5.45 24.76 -11.60
C ALA A 112 -5.77 23.41 -10.94
N ALA A 113 -7.04 23.15 -10.63
CA ALA A 113 -7.49 21.91 -9.96
C ALA A 113 -7.17 20.61 -10.73
N ASN A 114 -6.79 20.68 -12.01
CA ASN A 114 -6.33 19.53 -12.79
C ASN A 114 -4.79 19.35 -12.78
N ASN A 115 -4.06 20.31 -12.23
CA ASN A 115 -2.59 20.38 -12.30
C ASN A 115 -1.94 20.25 -10.90
N ARG A 116 -2.05 19.07 -10.32
CA ARG A 116 -1.35 18.70 -9.07
C ARG A 116 0.13 18.45 -9.32
N GLY A 117 0.93 18.56 -8.31
CA GLY A 117 2.36 18.22 -8.41
C GLY A 117 2.53 16.73 -8.71
N ILE A 118 2.38 15.87 -7.71
CA ILE A 118 2.39 14.41 -7.86
C ILE A 118 0.97 13.87 -7.64
N MET A 119 0.39 13.28 -8.69
CA MET A 119 -0.90 12.63 -8.62
C MET A 119 -0.73 11.11 -8.51
N HIS A 120 -0.81 10.61 -7.30
CA HIS A 120 -0.73 9.20 -6.97
C HIS A 120 -2.12 8.57 -7.10
N LYS A 121 -2.33 7.81 -8.17
CA LYS A 121 -3.66 7.30 -8.54
C LYS A 121 -4.15 6.19 -7.63
N ILE A 122 -5.47 6.01 -7.61
CA ILE A 122 -6.10 4.84 -6.98
C ILE A 122 -5.44 3.55 -7.52
N GLY A 123 -5.07 2.66 -6.61
CA GLY A 123 -4.43 1.38 -6.94
C GLY A 123 -2.91 1.43 -7.10
N ALA A 124 -2.30 2.61 -7.12
CA ALA A 124 -0.84 2.72 -7.06
C ALA A 124 -0.38 2.53 -5.60
N ASN A 125 -0.17 1.31 -5.18
CA ASN A 125 0.11 0.96 -3.80
C ASN A 125 1.60 0.70 -3.54
N TYR A 126 2.01 0.70 -2.26
CA TYR A 126 3.36 0.31 -1.80
C TYR A 126 4.48 1.16 -2.39
N TRP A 127 4.29 2.48 -2.44
CA TRP A 127 5.34 3.43 -2.77
C TRP A 127 6.04 3.95 -1.53
N HIS A 128 7.32 4.31 -1.65
CA HIS A 128 8.08 4.97 -0.61
C HIS A 128 8.81 6.18 -1.18
N TYR A 129 8.45 7.36 -0.73
CA TYR A 129 9.08 8.64 -1.08
C TYR A 129 9.97 9.10 0.07
N ARG A 130 11.18 9.54 -0.21
CA ARG A 130 12.08 10.01 0.84
C ARG A 130 12.93 11.19 0.39
N GLY A 131 12.87 12.29 1.17
CA GLY A 131 13.79 13.40 1.06
C GLY A 131 13.54 14.36 -0.09
N LEU A 132 12.33 14.38 -0.66
CA LEU A 132 11.97 15.21 -1.81
C LEU A 132 11.30 16.51 -1.37
N ASP A 133 11.55 17.58 -2.12
CA ASP A 133 10.84 18.83 -2.02
C ASP A 133 9.84 18.95 -3.19
N ILE A 134 8.57 19.20 -2.90
CA ILE A 134 7.49 19.32 -3.87
C ILE A 134 6.84 20.70 -3.69
N CYS A 135 6.98 21.58 -4.68
CA CYS A 135 6.56 22.96 -4.52
C CYS A 135 5.92 23.57 -5.75
N ASN A 136 5.23 24.69 -5.52
CA ASN A 136 4.67 25.58 -6.54
C ASN A 136 3.70 24.88 -7.51
N SER A 137 3.02 23.80 -7.08
CA SER A 137 1.98 23.20 -7.92
C SER A 137 0.73 24.07 -7.98
N ALA A 138 -0.01 23.97 -9.09
CA ALA A 138 -1.22 24.76 -9.31
C ALA A 138 -2.42 24.29 -8.46
N ASP A 139 -2.30 23.15 -7.80
CA ASP A 139 -3.27 22.56 -6.86
C ASP A 139 -2.44 21.87 -5.75
N ASN A 140 -2.84 20.71 -5.25
CA ASN A 140 -2.11 20.00 -4.22
C ASN A 140 -0.66 19.69 -4.62
N GLY A 141 0.28 19.82 -3.69
CA GLY A 141 1.66 19.37 -3.90
C GLY A 141 1.72 17.89 -4.21
N MET A 142 1.11 17.06 -3.36
CA MET A 142 0.89 15.63 -3.62
C MET A 142 -0.57 15.26 -3.34
N LYS A 143 -1.21 14.59 -4.29
CA LYS A 143 -2.50 13.93 -4.08
C LYS A 143 -2.26 12.42 -3.96
N LEU A 144 -2.41 11.87 -2.77
CA LEU A 144 -2.09 10.47 -2.44
C LEU A 144 -3.37 9.63 -2.36
N GLU A 145 -3.68 8.86 -3.40
CA GLU A 145 -4.85 7.95 -3.43
C GLU A 145 -4.47 6.47 -3.36
N GLY A 146 -3.17 6.14 -3.35
CA GLY A 146 -2.64 4.80 -3.11
C GLY A 146 -2.74 4.37 -1.65
N SER A 147 -2.48 3.11 -1.40
CA SER A 147 -2.48 2.48 -0.07
C SER A 147 -1.10 1.93 0.28
N TYR A 148 -0.83 1.75 1.57
CA TYR A 148 0.43 1.19 2.09
C TYR A 148 1.67 1.98 1.65
N CYS A 149 1.50 3.26 1.38
CA CYS A 149 2.58 4.15 0.97
C CYS A 149 3.28 4.77 2.18
N VAL A 150 4.56 5.09 2.00
CA VAL A 150 5.37 5.83 2.97
C VAL A 150 5.84 7.12 2.33
N VAL A 151 5.67 8.23 3.05
CA VAL A 151 6.21 9.53 2.67
C VAL A 151 7.09 10.01 3.82
N GLU A 152 8.39 10.06 3.60
CA GLU A 152 9.40 10.28 4.64
C GLU A 152 10.29 11.48 4.30
N LEU A 153 10.51 12.37 5.26
CA LEU A 153 11.46 13.50 5.13
C LEU A 153 11.20 14.41 3.91
N CYS A 154 9.96 14.43 3.40
CA CYS A 154 9.57 15.27 2.28
C CYS A 154 9.08 16.64 2.75
N ARG A 155 9.16 17.65 1.86
CA ARG A 155 8.65 18.98 2.09
C ARG A 155 7.64 19.36 1.01
N PHE A 156 6.56 20.00 1.42
CA PHE A 156 5.46 20.43 0.56
C PHE A 156 5.22 21.91 0.80
N TYR A 157 5.58 22.77 -0.13
CA TYR A 157 5.49 24.22 0.10
C TYR A 157 5.16 25.05 -1.13
N GLY A 158 4.51 26.18 -0.89
CA GLY A 158 4.14 27.12 -1.95
C GLY A 158 3.15 26.56 -2.98
N ASN A 159 2.41 25.48 -2.65
CA ASN A 159 1.42 24.91 -3.54
C ASN A 159 0.10 25.69 -3.45
N GLU A 160 -0.68 25.74 -4.53
CA GLU A 160 -1.93 26.51 -4.61
C GLU A 160 -3.16 25.75 -4.07
N ASP A 161 -2.96 24.70 -3.30
CA ASP A 161 -3.89 23.99 -2.42
C ASP A 161 -3.05 23.26 -1.35
N THR A 162 -3.60 22.24 -0.72
CA THR A 162 -2.95 21.48 0.36
C THR A 162 -1.59 20.88 -0.04
N GLY A 163 -0.63 20.94 0.85
CA GLY A 163 0.71 20.38 0.64
C GLY A 163 0.67 18.89 0.28
N LEU A 164 0.16 18.03 1.17
CA LEU A 164 -0.14 16.64 0.89
C LEU A 164 -1.59 16.33 1.23
N GLN A 165 -2.37 15.91 0.25
CA GLN A 165 -3.77 15.56 0.42
C GLN A 165 -4.07 14.12 0.02
N GLN A 166 -4.81 13.43 0.86
CA GLN A 166 -5.51 12.20 0.56
C GLN A 166 -7.02 12.45 0.57
N GLY A 167 -7.75 12.01 -0.46
CA GLY A 167 -9.19 12.23 -0.51
C GLY A 167 -9.83 11.77 -1.81
N PHE A 168 -11.08 11.31 -1.73
CA PHE A 168 -11.75 10.59 -2.83
C PHE A 168 -13.01 11.26 -3.38
N GLY A 169 -13.37 12.40 -2.83
CA GLY A 169 -14.52 13.17 -3.29
C GLY A 169 -15.86 12.79 -2.65
N LYS A 170 -16.81 13.68 -2.79
CA LYS A 170 -18.18 13.54 -2.30
C LYS A 170 -19.18 14.12 -3.30
N ASP A 171 -20.45 13.70 -3.24
CA ASP A 171 -21.56 14.31 -3.97
C ASP A 171 -22.10 15.55 -3.23
N ASP A 172 -23.12 16.21 -3.80
CA ASP A 172 -23.76 17.40 -3.20
C ASP A 172 -24.43 17.13 -1.84
N LYS A 173 -24.72 15.87 -1.55
CA LYS A 173 -25.28 15.43 -0.27
C LYS A 173 -24.20 15.04 0.74
N GLY A 174 -22.94 15.00 0.31
CA GLY A 174 -21.81 14.61 1.13
C GLY A 174 -21.53 13.12 1.12
N ASN A 175 -22.12 12.32 0.21
CA ASN A 175 -21.87 10.90 0.13
C ASN A 175 -20.54 10.60 -0.58
N ASN A 176 -19.91 9.49 -0.20
CA ASN A 176 -18.69 9.00 -0.82
C ASN A 176 -18.91 8.63 -2.29
N THR A 177 -18.15 9.23 -3.20
CA THR A 177 -18.34 9.04 -4.64
C THR A 177 -17.33 8.12 -5.31
N ARG A 178 -16.18 7.88 -4.69
CA ARG A 178 -15.08 7.15 -5.34
C ARG A 178 -14.47 6.02 -4.51
N ASN A 179 -14.68 6.02 -3.21
CA ASN A 179 -14.14 5.01 -2.30
C ASN A 179 -15.24 4.40 -1.42
N THR A 180 -16.32 3.97 -2.04
CA THR A 180 -17.54 3.51 -1.37
C THR A 180 -17.34 2.30 -0.45
N GLU A 181 -16.28 1.52 -0.68
CA GLU A 181 -15.90 0.37 0.14
C GLU A 181 -14.69 0.64 1.03
N PHE A 182 -14.18 1.88 1.06
CA PHE A 182 -13.01 2.31 1.84
C PHE A 182 -11.73 1.48 1.61
N LYS A 183 -11.58 0.91 0.40
CA LYS A 183 -10.43 0.06 0.05
C LYS A 183 -9.19 0.85 -0.34
N TYR A 184 -9.33 2.14 -0.62
CA TYR A 184 -8.25 2.98 -1.14
C TYR A 184 -7.79 3.98 -0.09
N GLY A 185 -6.57 4.46 -0.24
CA GLY A 185 -5.99 5.45 0.64
C GLY A 185 -5.93 5.00 2.09
N ARG A 186 -5.41 3.80 2.33
CA ARG A 186 -5.34 3.19 3.67
C ARG A 186 -3.92 2.78 4.02
N PHE A 187 -3.63 2.71 5.32
CA PHE A 187 -2.35 2.29 5.87
C PHE A 187 -1.16 3.05 5.28
N ASN A 188 -1.33 4.35 5.04
CA ASN A 188 -0.25 5.24 4.63
C ASN A 188 0.42 5.83 5.86
N ILE A 189 1.75 5.92 5.85
CA ILE A 189 2.55 6.49 6.91
C ILE A 189 3.27 7.72 6.36
N ILE A 190 3.00 8.87 6.98
CA ILE A 190 3.68 10.13 6.68
C ILE A 190 4.59 10.45 7.89
N VAL A 191 5.90 10.46 7.67
CA VAL A 191 6.86 10.56 8.75
C VAL A 191 7.89 11.64 8.49
N ASN A 192 8.15 12.48 9.50
CA ASN A 192 9.16 13.54 9.48
C ASN A 192 9.04 14.48 8.26
N CYS A 193 7.81 14.77 7.81
CA CYS A 193 7.54 15.67 6.70
C CYS A 193 7.19 17.08 7.18
N ASP A 194 7.47 18.07 6.33
CA ASP A 194 7.14 19.48 6.55
C ASP A 194 6.16 19.96 5.46
N ALA A 195 5.11 20.69 5.84
CA ALA A 195 4.17 21.32 4.90
C ALA A 195 3.93 22.78 5.30
N TYR A 196 4.31 23.71 4.44
CA TYR A 196 4.31 25.13 4.78
C TYR A 196 4.13 26.06 3.58
N ASP A 197 3.68 27.28 3.86
CA ASP A 197 3.47 28.33 2.85
C ASP A 197 2.54 27.90 1.69
N ASN A 198 1.64 26.94 1.91
CA ASN A 198 0.65 26.56 0.90
C ASN A 198 -0.52 27.55 0.96
N HIS A 199 -1.02 27.97 -0.21
CA HIS A 199 -2.06 29.00 -0.31
C HIS A 199 -2.95 28.78 -1.53
N ASP A 200 -4.26 28.62 -1.33
CA ASP A 200 -5.25 28.54 -2.40
C ASP A 200 -5.74 29.94 -2.82
N PRO A 201 -5.24 30.52 -3.92
CA PRO A 201 -5.67 31.83 -4.39
C PRO A 201 -7.12 31.83 -4.92
N TRP A 202 -7.64 30.68 -5.30
CA TRP A 202 -8.97 30.53 -5.89
C TRP A 202 -10.09 30.55 -4.85
N SER A 203 -9.78 30.22 -3.60
CA SER A 203 -10.69 30.28 -2.46
C SER A 203 -10.35 31.39 -1.46
N ASN A 204 -9.48 32.32 -1.81
CA ASN A 204 -8.95 33.37 -0.94
C ASN A 204 -8.28 32.77 0.34
N GLY A 205 -7.52 31.74 0.18
CA GLY A 205 -6.79 31.08 1.26
C GLY A 205 -7.53 29.91 1.93
N GLY A 206 -8.81 29.71 1.65
CA GLY A 206 -9.50 28.49 2.10
C GLY A 206 -9.05 27.26 1.33
N ASN A 207 -9.08 26.09 1.92
CA ASN A 207 -8.68 24.76 1.43
C ASN A 207 -7.19 24.41 1.47
N ALA A 208 -6.26 25.35 1.43
CA ALA A 208 -4.83 25.03 1.45
C ALA A 208 -4.33 24.72 2.85
N ASP A 209 -4.42 23.46 3.21
CA ASP A 209 -3.92 22.91 4.45
C ASP A 209 -2.43 22.50 4.34
N GLY A 210 -1.77 22.23 5.45
CA GLY A 210 -0.48 21.56 5.41
C GLY A 210 -0.65 20.12 4.97
N PHE A 211 -1.42 19.37 5.73
CA PHE A 211 -1.76 17.98 5.48
C PHE A 211 -3.27 17.78 5.56
N ALA A 212 -3.83 17.01 4.64
CA ALA A 212 -5.24 16.68 4.66
C ALA A 212 -5.47 15.20 4.37
N ILE A 213 -6.07 14.49 5.32
CA ILE A 213 -6.60 13.15 5.13
C ILE A 213 -8.10 13.28 5.24
N LYS A 214 -8.75 13.51 4.11
CA LYS A 214 -10.15 13.92 4.06
C LYS A 214 -10.92 13.27 2.92
N LEU A 215 -12.24 13.38 2.93
CA LEU A 215 -13.10 12.87 1.86
C LEU A 215 -12.99 11.35 1.67
N PHE A 216 -13.27 10.60 2.75
CA PHE A 216 -13.47 9.15 2.76
C PHE A 216 -12.22 8.30 2.47
N PRO A 217 -11.06 8.56 3.08
CA PRO A 217 -9.94 7.64 3.05
C PRO A 217 -10.29 6.32 3.74
N GLY A 218 -9.54 5.27 3.42
CA GLY A 218 -9.60 4.02 4.16
C GLY A 218 -8.89 4.08 5.52
N PRO A 219 -8.91 2.99 6.29
CA PRO A 219 -8.36 2.93 7.66
C PRO A 219 -6.83 2.98 7.72
N GLY A 220 -6.29 3.19 8.93
CA GLY A 220 -4.89 2.95 9.27
C GLY A 220 -3.88 3.98 8.79
N ASN A 221 -4.30 5.21 8.49
CA ASN A 221 -3.37 6.29 8.11
C ASN A 221 -2.77 6.95 9.35
N GLU A 222 -1.47 7.23 9.32
CA GLU A 222 -0.70 7.73 10.45
C GLU A 222 0.25 8.85 10.05
N PHE A 223 0.45 9.81 10.97
CA PHE A 223 1.47 10.87 10.89
C PHE A 223 2.39 10.81 12.09
N HIS A 224 3.69 10.88 11.88
CA HIS A 224 4.70 10.88 12.92
C HIS A 224 5.77 11.94 12.69
N GLY A 225 6.03 12.78 13.68
CA GLY A 225 7.09 13.77 13.62
C GLY A 225 6.93 14.83 12.52
N CYS A 226 5.73 15.04 12.01
CA CYS A 226 5.46 16.00 10.94
C CYS A 226 5.21 17.41 11.47
N ARG A 227 5.46 18.43 10.62
CA ARG A 227 5.16 19.83 10.95
C ARG A 227 4.35 20.50 9.86
N ALA A 228 3.37 21.33 10.26
CA ALA A 228 2.66 22.23 9.36
C ALA A 228 2.71 23.67 9.91
N TRP A 229 3.14 24.61 9.08
CA TRP A 229 3.15 26.02 9.49
C TRP A 229 2.89 26.96 8.33
N HIS A 230 2.29 28.09 8.63
CA HIS A 230 2.01 29.18 7.70
C HIS A 230 1.32 28.72 6.40
N ASN A 231 0.41 27.74 6.51
CA ASN A 231 -0.54 27.41 5.45
C ASN A 231 -1.76 28.33 5.55
N SER A 232 -2.41 28.62 4.45
CA SER A 232 -3.47 29.63 4.46
C SER A 232 -4.77 29.18 5.12
N ASP A 233 -5.08 27.88 5.16
CA ASP A 233 -6.24 27.35 5.86
C ASP A 233 -5.84 26.70 7.19
N ASP A 234 -5.79 25.40 7.31
CA ASP A 234 -5.50 24.68 8.53
C ASP A 234 -4.13 23.96 8.47
N GLY A 235 -3.61 23.54 9.62
CA GLY A 235 -2.40 22.70 9.61
C GLY A 235 -2.71 21.27 9.18
N TRP A 236 -3.70 20.64 9.80
CA TRP A 236 -4.30 19.37 9.42
C TRP A 236 -5.79 19.53 9.18
N ASP A 237 -6.32 18.91 8.12
CA ASP A 237 -7.75 18.81 7.86
C ASP A 237 -8.19 17.36 7.68
N LEU A 238 -9.04 16.86 8.60
CA LEU A 238 -9.61 15.53 8.58
C LEU A 238 -11.09 15.52 8.18
N TYR A 239 -11.47 16.40 7.28
CA TYR A 239 -12.85 16.60 6.83
C TYR A 239 -13.44 15.35 6.15
N TYR A 240 -14.56 14.84 6.63
CA TYR A 240 -15.20 13.60 6.17
C TYR A 240 -14.28 12.37 6.27
N THR A 241 -13.51 12.25 7.34
CA THR A 241 -12.70 11.08 7.63
C THR A 241 -13.47 10.11 8.52
N VAL A 242 -13.69 8.90 8.02
CA VAL A 242 -14.55 7.90 8.66
C VAL A 242 -13.79 7.08 9.70
N PHE A 243 -12.51 6.81 9.47
CA PHE A 243 -11.68 5.99 10.34
C PHE A 243 -10.76 6.82 11.22
N PRO A 244 -10.34 6.27 12.39
CA PRO A 244 -9.34 6.90 13.22
C PRO A 244 -8.06 7.22 12.43
N ILE A 245 -7.55 8.43 12.61
CA ILE A 245 -6.22 8.85 12.17
C ILE A 245 -5.35 8.97 13.42
N VAL A 246 -4.14 8.46 13.37
CA VAL A 246 -3.13 8.64 14.43
C VAL A 246 -2.19 9.78 14.02
N VAL A 247 -2.08 10.77 14.89
CA VAL A 247 -1.16 11.91 14.74
C VAL A 247 -0.28 11.93 15.99
N ASP A 248 1.00 11.64 15.81
CA ASP A 248 1.94 11.45 16.90
C ASP A 248 3.17 12.36 16.74
N ASN A 249 3.53 13.06 17.80
CA ASN A 249 4.70 13.94 17.83
C ASN A 249 4.71 14.94 16.66
N CYS A 250 3.56 15.50 16.31
CA CYS A 250 3.40 16.44 15.20
C CYS A 250 3.19 17.87 15.70
N TRP A 251 3.76 18.84 14.99
CA TRP A 251 3.67 20.25 15.36
C TRP A 251 2.88 21.04 14.33
N CYS A 252 1.99 21.87 14.82
CA CYS A 252 1.14 22.72 14.01
C CYS A 252 1.28 24.18 14.51
N LEU A 253 1.84 25.06 13.66
CA LEU A 253 2.29 26.37 14.08
C LEU A 253 1.78 27.48 13.14
N LYS A 254 1.02 28.46 13.66
CA LYS A 254 0.69 29.70 12.96
C LYS A 254 0.10 29.48 11.55
N ASN A 255 -0.83 28.54 11.40
CA ASN A 255 -1.61 28.40 10.18
C ASN A 255 -2.78 29.38 10.16
N GLY A 256 -3.33 29.62 8.99
CA GLY A 256 -4.47 30.49 8.76
C GLY A 256 -4.07 31.93 8.50
N PHE A 257 -4.03 32.28 7.26
CA PHE A 257 -3.95 33.67 6.83
C PHE A 257 -4.96 33.89 5.68
N ASP A 258 -5.10 35.12 5.25
CA ASP A 258 -6.13 35.51 4.31
C ASP A 258 -7.54 35.16 4.87
N LYS A 259 -8.36 34.35 4.20
CA LYS A 259 -9.69 33.94 4.67
C LYS A 259 -9.78 32.46 5.07
N GLY A 260 -8.68 31.83 5.27
CA GLY A 260 -8.62 30.45 5.78
C GLY A 260 -9.13 30.32 7.22
N ASN A 261 -9.39 29.09 7.64
CA ASN A 261 -10.03 28.81 8.95
C ASN A 261 -9.11 29.09 10.14
N ALA A 262 -7.80 29.08 9.96
CA ALA A 262 -6.79 29.39 10.97
C ALA A 262 -6.80 28.45 12.20
N ASN A 263 -7.02 27.15 11.96
CA ASN A 263 -6.88 26.15 13.00
C ASN A 263 -5.54 25.39 12.88
N GLY A 264 -5.14 24.75 13.97
CA GLY A 264 -4.03 23.82 13.99
C GLY A 264 -4.47 22.46 13.44
N PHE A 265 -5.03 21.64 14.29
CA PHE A 265 -5.55 20.32 13.96
C PHE A 265 -7.08 20.38 13.88
N LYS A 266 -7.62 20.34 12.66
CA LYS A 266 -9.06 20.31 12.40
C LYS A 266 -9.49 18.87 12.16
N MET A 267 -10.27 18.32 13.08
CA MET A 267 -10.50 16.88 13.21
C MET A 267 -11.72 16.36 12.48
N GLY A 268 -12.52 17.20 11.86
CA GLY A 268 -13.75 16.78 11.22
C GLY A 268 -14.31 17.83 10.29
N GLY A 269 -15.62 17.83 10.09
CA GLY A 269 -16.31 18.79 9.24
C GLY A 269 -17.43 18.18 8.43
N CYS A 270 -18.19 17.27 9.02
CA CYS A 270 -19.43 16.82 8.40
C CYS A 270 -20.57 17.75 8.79
N LYS A 271 -21.48 17.96 7.86
CA LYS A 271 -22.75 18.64 8.16
C LYS A 271 -23.56 17.82 9.16
N GLN A 272 -24.44 18.50 9.89
CA GLN A 272 -25.48 17.89 10.71
C GLN A 272 -26.14 16.71 9.96
N GLY A 273 -26.11 15.52 10.54
CA GLY A 273 -26.55 14.29 9.88
C GLY A 273 -25.51 13.59 9.00
N GLY A 274 -24.32 14.12 8.85
CA GLY A 274 -23.24 13.52 8.02
C GLY A 274 -22.40 12.47 8.75
N THR A 275 -21.51 11.87 8.02
CA THR A 275 -20.78 10.63 8.30
C THR A 275 -19.33 10.90 8.72
N SER A 276 -19.10 11.35 9.92
CA SER A 276 -17.74 11.34 10.47
C SER A 276 -17.73 10.36 11.62
N THR A 277 -16.90 9.35 11.56
CA THR A 277 -17.04 8.18 12.44
C THR A 277 -15.76 7.74 13.04
N GLY A 278 -14.67 8.08 13.00
CA GLY A 278 -13.49 7.57 13.70
C GLY A 278 -13.05 8.49 14.83
N ALA A 279 -12.89 7.97 16.00
CA ALA A 279 -12.27 8.69 17.11
C ALA A 279 -10.77 8.85 16.84
N HIS A 280 -10.36 10.01 16.35
CA HIS A 280 -8.95 10.29 16.04
C HIS A 280 -8.08 10.28 17.30
N VAL A 281 -6.81 9.95 17.12
CA VAL A 281 -5.82 9.93 18.19
C VAL A 281 -4.74 10.97 17.89
N PHE A 282 -4.65 11.97 18.75
CA PHE A 282 -3.55 12.93 18.79
C PHE A 282 -2.75 12.67 20.05
N LYS A 283 -1.46 12.46 19.91
CA LYS A 283 -0.58 12.27 21.07
C LYS A 283 0.77 12.94 20.85
N ASN A 284 1.28 13.51 21.93
CA ASN A 284 2.58 14.18 21.92
C ASN A 284 2.64 15.35 20.91
N CYS A 285 1.50 15.98 20.58
CA CYS A 285 1.39 17.00 19.57
C CYS A 285 1.51 18.41 20.15
N ILE A 286 1.95 19.36 19.32
CA ILE A 286 2.02 20.79 19.68
C ILE A 286 1.18 21.62 18.70
N ALA A 287 0.25 22.42 19.21
CA ALA A 287 -0.53 23.39 18.45
C ALA A 287 -0.31 24.81 18.99
N ALA A 288 0.27 25.71 18.21
CA ALA A 288 0.57 27.06 18.70
C ALA A 288 0.39 28.17 17.66
N PHE A 289 0.07 29.36 18.16
CA PHE A 289 -0.01 30.62 17.41
C PHE A 289 -1.13 30.71 16.38
N HIS A 290 -2.18 29.93 16.50
CA HIS A 290 -3.32 29.99 15.58
C HIS A 290 -4.30 31.10 16.01
N ALA A 291 -4.83 31.83 15.02
CA ALA A 291 -5.81 32.88 15.28
C ALA A 291 -7.12 32.27 15.80
N LYS A 292 -7.45 31.05 15.46
CA LYS A 292 -8.65 30.35 15.91
C LYS A 292 -8.28 29.24 16.90
N LYS A 293 -8.30 27.99 16.54
CA LYS A 293 -8.17 26.89 17.49
C LYS A 293 -6.86 26.11 17.30
N GLY A 294 -6.26 25.69 18.39
CA GLY A 294 -5.15 24.74 18.35
C GLY A 294 -5.62 23.36 17.91
N PHE A 295 -6.58 22.81 18.66
CA PHE A 295 -7.27 21.57 18.32
C PHE A 295 -8.76 21.90 18.11
N ASP A 296 -9.27 21.64 16.90
CA ASP A 296 -10.63 21.97 16.50
C ASP A 296 -11.44 20.71 16.17
N GLN A 297 -12.50 20.48 16.92
CA GLN A 297 -13.41 19.37 16.65
C GLN A 297 -14.09 19.49 15.28
N ASN A 298 -14.48 20.69 14.88
CA ASN A 298 -15.14 21.00 13.60
C ASN A 298 -16.26 20.01 13.24
N HIS A 299 -17.26 19.83 14.12
CA HIS A 299 -18.39 18.92 13.96
C HIS A 299 -18.03 17.43 13.81
N HIS A 300 -16.86 17.02 14.31
CA HIS A 300 -16.52 15.62 14.40
C HIS A 300 -17.38 14.91 15.46
N ARG A 301 -18.10 13.85 15.08
CA ARG A 301 -19.11 13.23 15.95
C ARG A 301 -18.56 12.26 16.97
N GLU A 302 -17.47 11.58 16.64
CA GLU A 302 -17.02 10.43 17.41
C GLU A 302 -16.15 10.77 18.61
N GLY A 303 -15.88 12.00 18.86
CA GLY A 303 -14.91 12.37 19.84
C GLY A 303 -13.47 12.17 19.35
N SER A 304 -12.51 12.45 20.18
CA SER A 304 -11.09 12.20 19.90
C SER A 304 -10.33 11.99 21.18
N TYR A 305 -9.17 11.38 21.05
CA TYR A 305 -8.23 11.15 22.13
C TYR A 305 -7.07 12.12 21.97
N LEU A 306 -6.89 13.00 22.95
CA LEU A 306 -5.78 13.95 23.03
C LEU A 306 -4.92 13.57 24.24
N ILE A 307 -3.71 13.14 23.99
CA ILE A 307 -2.86 12.53 25.01
C ILE A 307 -1.49 13.22 24.99
N ASN A 308 -1.06 13.74 26.12
CA ASN A 308 0.24 14.42 26.24
C ASN A 308 0.39 15.59 25.26
N ASP A 309 -0.66 16.31 24.93
CA ASP A 309 -0.60 17.40 23.94
C ASP A 309 -0.34 18.76 24.60
N LEU A 310 0.37 19.62 23.88
CA LEU A 310 0.63 21.01 24.27
C LEU A 310 -0.06 21.96 23.30
N SER A 311 -0.93 22.84 23.83
CA SER A 311 -1.61 23.86 23.05
C SER A 311 -1.49 25.22 23.71
N TYR A 312 -0.88 26.19 23.03
CA TYR A 312 -0.64 27.51 23.62
C TYR A 312 -0.65 28.65 22.58
N GLY A 313 -0.94 29.84 23.03
CA GLY A 313 -0.96 31.04 22.20
C GLY A 313 -1.96 30.99 21.05
N ASN A 314 -3.03 30.23 21.16
CA ASN A 314 -4.11 30.16 20.19
C ASN A 314 -5.31 30.99 20.65
N GLY A 315 -6.26 31.29 19.77
CA GLY A 315 -7.53 31.88 20.15
C GLY A 315 -8.29 30.98 21.13
N ILE A 316 -8.37 29.68 20.83
CA ILE A 316 -8.85 28.60 21.71
C ILE A 316 -7.87 27.47 21.63
N ASN A 317 -7.33 26.99 22.76
CA ASN A 317 -6.38 25.90 22.71
C ASN A 317 -7.05 24.55 22.36
N TYR A 318 -8.20 24.24 22.98
CA TYR A 318 -8.97 23.02 22.77
C TYR A 318 -10.44 23.39 22.53
N GLY A 319 -10.86 23.43 21.28
CA GLY A 319 -12.16 23.95 20.87
C GLY A 319 -13.13 22.86 20.40
N TYR A 320 -14.23 22.69 21.14
CA TYR A 320 -15.25 21.68 20.86
C TYR A 320 -16.63 22.29 20.80
N ASN A 321 -17.18 22.37 19.60
CA ASN A 321 -18.58 22.72 19.40
C ASN A 321 -19.36 21.43 19.16
N MET A 322 -19.84 20.82 20.24
CA MET A 322 -20.69 19.64 20.12
C MET A 322 -22.15 20.14 20.18
N GLU A 323 -22.81 20.10 19.05
CA GLU A 323 -24.16 20.64 18.90
C GLU A 323 -25.25 19.60 19.16
N GLU A 324 -24.90 18.31 19.22
CA GLU A 324 -25.84 17.19 19.33
C GLU A 324 -25.57 16.35 20.59
N PRO A 325 -26.61 15.89 21.29
CA PRO A 325 -26.46 15.13 22.53
C PRO A 325 -25.80 13.75 22.37
N ASP A 326 -25.79 13.20 21.16
CA ASP A 326 -25.33 11.84 20.87
C ASP A 326 -23.88 11.75 20.37
N TYR A 327 -23.13 12.85 20.44
CA TYR A 327 -21.73 12.85 20.05
C TYR A 327 -20.85 12.12 21.07
N GLY A 328 -19.84 11.37 20.57
CA GLY A 328 -18.85 10.68 21.39
C GLY A 328 -18.10 11.60 22.33
N ASN A 329 -17.56 11.06 23.39
CA ASN A 329 -16.81 11.83 24.37
C ASN A 329 -15.40 12.13 23.85
N TRP A 330 -14.94 13.33 24.15
CA TRP A 330 -13.55 13.69 24.07
C TRP A 330 -12.81 13.17 25.29
N VAL A 331 -11.65 12.58 25.09
CA VAL A 331 -10.80 12.07 26.15
C VAL A 331 -9.48 12.82 26.11
N LEU A 332 -9.16 13.52 27.20
CA LEU A 332 -7.92 14.28 27.32
C LEU A 332 -7.13 13.77 28.53
N ARG A 333 -5.84 13.50 28.34
CA ARG A 333 -4.91 13.06 29.37
C ARG A 333 -3.59 13.80 29.26
N ASN A 334 -3.05 14.27 30.38
CA ASN A 334 -1.73 14.91 30.51
C ASN A 334 -1.55 16.13 29.58
N CYS A 335 -2.62 16.80 29.17
CA CYS A 335 -2.57 17.91 28.23
C CYS A 335 -2.26 19.25 28.94
N VAL A 336 -1.54 20.13 28.22
CA VAL A 336 -1.16 21.46 28.68
C VAL A 336 -1.84 22.53 27.82
N GLY A 337 -2.40 23.56 28.44
CA GLY A 337 -2.98 24.68 27.72
C GLY A 337 -2.81 26.00 28.46
N PHE A 338 -2.35 27.07 27.76
CA PHE A 338 -2.18 28.41 28.33
C PHE A 338 -2.12 29.52 27.25
N ALA A 339 -2.25 30.78 27.68
CA ALA A 339 -2.03 31.94 26.83
C ALA A 339 -0.53 32.20 26.66
N TYR A 340 -0.11 32.64 25.49
CA TYR A 340 1.30 32.94 25.21
C TYR A 340 1.45 34.07 24.19
N GLY A 341 2.43 34.93 24.43
CA GLY A 341 2.76 36.01 23.49
C GLY A 341 1.64 37.08 23.42
N SER A 342 1.53 37.71 22.25
CA SER A 342 0.53 38.72 21.97
C SER A 342 -0.81 38.17 21.47
N GLN A 343 -0.89 36.88 21.20
CA GLN A 343 -2.13 36.26 20.75
C GLN A 343 -3.21 36.35 21.82
N LYS A 344 -4.33 36.97 21.47
CA LYS A 344 -5.46 37.08 22.39
C LYS A 344 -6.17 35.72 22.49
N MET A 345 -5.94 35.02 23.56
CA MET A 345 -6.70 33.84 23.90
C MET A 345 -8.13 34.20 24.28
N GLU A 346 -9.12 33.65 23.60
CA GLU A 346 -10.53 33.81 23.94
C GLU A 346 -10.93 32.88 25.07
N ARG A 347 -10.51 31.60 24.96
CA ARG A 347 -10.73 30.56 25.98
C ARG A 347 -9.59 29.52 25.89
N ASN A 348 -9.26 28.91 27.03
CA ASN A 348 -8.34 27.75 26.97
C ASN A 348 -9.04 26.52 26.37
N SER A 349 -10.26 26.27 26.81
CA SER A 349 -11.08 25.22 26.22
C SER A 349 -12.55 25.66 26.15
N ALA A 350 -13.26 25.13 25.18
CA ALA A 350 -14.69 25.38 24.99
C ALA A 350 -15.37 24.06 24.61
N PHE A 351 -16.15 23.51 25.52
CA PHE A 351 -16.90 22.29 25.33
C PHE A 351 -18.39 22.55 25.49
N THR A 352 -19.21 21.97 24.64
CA THR A 352 -20.67 22.01 24.78
C THR A 352 -21.21 20.82 25.59
N LYS A 353 -20.43 19.76 25.73
CA LYS A 353 -20.65 18.59 26.58
C LYS A 353 -19.41 18.36 27.43
N ALA A 354 -19.56 17.90 28.66
CA ALA A 354 -18.45 17.62 29.55
C ALA A 354 -17.56 16.53 28.93
N PRO A 355 -16.29 16.82 28.63
CA PRO A 355 -15.34 15.82 28.15
C PRO A 355 -14.84 14.94 29.31
N ASP A 356 -14.27 13.80 28.99
CA ASP A 356 -13.52 12.97 29.91
C ASP A 356 -12.08 13.50 30.01
N ILE A 357 -11.82 14.33 31.02
CA ILE A 357 -10.54 15.00 31.24
C ILE A 357 -9.94 14.57 32.57
N GLU A 358 -8.72 14.04 32.50
CA GLU A 358 -7.92 13.77 33.69
C GLU A 358 -6.49 14.29 33.46
N TYR A 359 -5.88 14.80 34.52
CA TYR A 359 -4.49 15.30 34.49
C TYR A 359 -4.24 16.30 33.34
N CYS A 360 -5.05 17.35 33.25
CA CYS A 360 -4.84 18.48 32.34
C CYS A 360 -4.68 19.78 33.13
N THR A 361 -3.80 20.67 32.69
CA THR A 361 -3.40 21.87 33.49
C THR A 361 -4.53 22.84 33.80
N TRP A 362 -5.68 22.76 33.16
CA TRP A 362 -6.84 23.66 33.37
C TRP A 362 -8.03 22.99 34.05
N THR A 363 -7.90 21.76 34.49
CA THR A 363 -8.95 21.07 35.26
C THR A 363 -8.82 21.37 36.75
N THR A 364 -9.87 21.09 37.54
CA THR A 364 -9.87 21.34 38.97
C THR A 364 -8.82 20.53 39.71
N LEU A 365 -8.29 21.12 40.77
CA LEU A 365 -7.32 20.44 41.64
C LEU A 365 -8.00 19.34 42.43
N ASP A 366 -7.76 18.12 42.10
CA ASP A 366 -8.22 16.92 42.78
C ASP A 366 -7.20 15.75 42.56
N ASN A 367 -7.62 14.55 42.85
CA ASN A 367 -6.76 13.37 42.66
C ASN A 367 -6.45 13.07 41.20
N THR A 368 -7.17 13.64 40.23
CA THR A 368 -7.02 13.49 38.80
C THR A 368 -6.19 14.62 38.16
N ASN A 369 -5.84 15.64 38.93
CA ASN A 369 -5.02 16.77 38.49
C ASN A 369 -4.29 17.43 39.66
N PRO A 370 -3.14 16.93 40.09
CA PRO A 370 -2.41 17.51 41.22
C PRO A 370 -1.88 18.93 40.97
N LEU A 371 -1.77 19.34 39.70
CA LEU A 371 -1.38 20.69 39.29
C LEU A 371 -2.58 21.59 38.94
N GLY A 372 -3.78 21.03 38.98
CA GLY A 372 -4.98 21.68 38.52
C GLY A 372 -5.22 23.04 39.19
N GLU A 373 -5.56 23.99 38.39
CA GLU A 373 -5.97 25.32 38.87
C GLU A 373 -7.40 25.25 39.37
N LYS A 374 -7.69 26.00 40.40
CA LYS A 374 -9.08 26.24 40.76
C LYS A 374 -9.79 26.92 39.61
N ALA A 375 -10.32 26.14 38.69
CA ALA A 375 -11.09 26.65 37.59
C ALA A 375 -12.31 27.34 38.17
N SER A 376 -12.54 28.58 37.80
CA SER A 376 -13.74 29.29 38.12
C SER A 376 -14.99 28.76 37.42
N ASN A 377 -14.88 27.65 36.71
CA ASN A 377 -15.91 27.11 35.84
C ASN A 377 -16.30 25.69 36.21
N THR A 378 -17.51 25.58 36.64
CA THR A 378 -18.24 24.32 36.81
C THR A 378 -18.95 23.99 35.49
N GLY A 379 -18.25 23.70 34.45
CA GLY A 379 -18.96 23.48 33.22
C GLY A 379 -18.06 23.13 32.06
N THR A 380 -18.59 23.29 30.90
CA THR A 380 -18.02 22.91 29.65
C THR A 380 -17.04 23.93 29.03
N SER A 381 -16.93 25.11 29.65
CA SER A 381 -16.05 26.20 29.16
C SER A 381 -15.11 26.69 30.26
N TYR A 382 -13.82 26.67 30.00
CA TYR A 382 -12.78 27.08 30.91
C TYR A 382 -12.25 28.48 30.55
N ALA A 383 -12.19 29.36 31.55
CA ALA A 383 -11.91 30.77 31.35
C ALA A 383 -10.48 31.08 30.92
N LYS A 384 -10.23 32.33 30.57
CA LYS A 384 -8.94 32.87 30.12
C LYS A 384 -7.86 32.88 31.20
N THR A 385 -8.28 32.93 32.46
CA THR A 385 -7.36 33.05 33.61
C THR A 385 -6.91 31.70 34.08
N ILE A 386 -5.97 31.15 33.37
CA ILE A 386 -5.19 29.99 33.79
C ILE A 386 -3.73 30.40 33.99
N ASN A 387 -2.99 29.65 34.79
CA ASN A 387 -1.56 29.91 34.94
C ASN A 387 -0.85 29.88 33.59
N ASN A 388 0.17 30.71 33.48
CA ASN A 388 1.05 30.68 32.34
C ASN A 388 2.19 29.72 32.65
N TYR A 389 2.27 28.65 31.86
CA TYR A 389 3.32 27.63 31.99
C TYR A 389 4.53 27.87 31.08
N SER A 390 4.63 29.04 30.44
CA SER A 390 5.72 29.30 29.50
C SER A 390 7.12 29.22 30.15
N SER A 391 7.23 29.53 31.42
CA SER A 391 8.48 29.45 32.19
C SER A 391 8.96 28.00 32.43
N GLU A 392 8.08 27.01 32.27
CA GLU A 392 8.38 25.61 32.47
C GLU A 392 9.16 24.97 31.31
N TYR A 393 9.17 25.64 30.13
CA TYR A 393 9.74 25.13 28.89
C TYR A 393 11.07 25.80 28.53
N GLU A 394 11.95 25.07 27.85
CA GLU A 394 13.21 25.60 27.34
C GLU A 394 12.97 26.67 26.27
N ASP A 395 12.17 26.35 25.26
CA ASP A 395 11.80 27.25 24.18
C ASP A 395 10.40 26.95 23.64
N LEU A 396 9.65 28.00 23.40
CA LEU A 396 8.30 27.96 22.83
C LEU A 396 8.16 28.95 21.66
N SER A 397 9.30 29.50 21.15
CA SER A 397 9.26 30.47 20.07
C SER A 397 8.88 29.85 18.74
N TYR A 398 8.17 30.60 17.92
CA TYR A 398 7.83 30.18 16.56
C TYR A 398 9.08 29.84 15.75
N GLU A 399 10.11 30.65 15.88
CA GLU A 399 11.37 30.52 15.14
C GLU A 399 12.07 29.20 15.44
N THR A 400 12.07 28.74 16.68
CA THR A 400 12.64 27.42 17.03
C THR A 400 11.74 26.30 16.50
N GLY A 401 10.42 26.44 16.58
CA GLY A 401 9.50 25.44 16.06
C GLY A 401 9.63 25.16 14.57
N ILE A 402 9.97 26.18 13.77
CA ILE A 402 10.17 26.06 12.31
C ILE A 402 11.65 25.94 11.90
N SER A 403 12.57 25.89 12.85
CA SER A 403 14.00 25.77 12.55
C SER A 403 14.33 24.45 11.84
N ALA A 404 15.58 24.34 11.34
CA ALA A 404 16.02 23.14 10.65
C ALA A 404 15.84 21.88 11.51
N ARG A 405 15.42 20.79 10.90
CA ARG A 405 15.41 19.48 11.54
C ARG A 405 16.82 19.06 11.94
N GLN A 406 16.91 18.14 12.89
CA GLN A 406 18.17 17.49 13.23
C GLN A 406 18.77 16.75 12.03
N ALA A 407 20.05 16.43 12.07
CA ALA A 407 20.75 15.77 10.96
C ALA A 407 20.16 14.39 10.60
N ASN A 408 19.55 13.69 11.57
CA ASN A 408 18.83 12.43 11.37
C ASN A 408 17.39 12.62 10.83
N GLY A 409 16.97 13.88 10.61
CA GLY A 409 15.65 14.23 10.11
C GLY A 409 14.56 14.40 11.17
N GLU A 410 14.88 14.21 12.44
CA GLU A 410 13.95 14.41 13.55
C GLU A 410 13.66 15.89 13.81
N LEU A 411 12.68 16.14 14.67
CA LEU A 411 12.24 17.47 15.06
C LEU A 411 13.35 18.25 15.77
N PRO A 412 13.39 19.60 15.67
CA PRO A 412 14.35 20.43 16.36
C PRO A 412 14.34 20.20 17.87
N LEU A 413 15.51 20.24 18.48
CA LEU A 413 15.66 20.18 19.93
C LEU A 413 15.14 21.45 20.62
N LYS A 414 14.86 21.39 21.91
CA LYS A 414 14.42 22.46 22.82
C LYS A 414 12.97 22.89 22.68
N PHE A 415 12.40 22.91 21.47
CA PHE A 415 11.04 23.38 21.29
C PHE A 415 10.05 22.45 22.02
N GLY A 416 9.24 23.02 22.92
CA GLY A 416 8.27 22.29 23.72
C GLY A 416 8.88 21.37 24.79
N ARG A 417 10.21 21.42 25.04
CA ARG A 417 10.88 20.62 26.08
C ARG A 417 10.79 21.29 27.44
N LEU A 418 10.62 20.51 28.48
CA LEU A 418 10.57 20.98 29.86
C LEU A 418 11.97 21.37 30.35
N LYS A 419 12.05 22.43 31.16
CA LYS A 419 13.26 22.80 31.90
C LYS A 419 13.48 21.90 33.09
N ALA A 420 14.74 21.79 33.51
CA ALA A 420 15.09 21.18 34.80
C ALA A 420 14.31 21.83 35.95
N GLY A 421 13.66 21.02 36.77
CA GLY A 421 12.87 21.50 37.90
C GLY A 421 11.48 22.06 37.56
N SER A 422 11.03 21.85 36.31
CA SER A 422 9.64 22.16 35.95
C SER A 422 8.66 21.41 36.83
N LYS A 423 7.61 22.07 37.25
CA LYS A 423 6.53 21.46 38.04
C LYS A 423 5.63 20.52 37.23
N LEU A 424 5.81 20.51 35.91
CA LEU A 424 5.10 19.59 34.99
C LEU A 424 5.75 18.23 34.94
N ILE A 425 6.95 18.07 35.47
CA ILE A 425 7.68 16.80 35.54
C ILE A 425 7.02 15.89 36.58
N ASP A 426 6.88 14.60 36.26
CA ASP A 426 6.29 13.54 37.13
C ASP A 426 4.86 13.85 37.62
N ALA A 427 4.08 14.65 36.91
CA ALA A 427 2.79 15.18 37.37
C ALA A 427 1.58 14.57 36.63
N GLY A 428 1.79 13.79 35.61
CA GLY A 428 0.76 13.17 34.78
C GLY A 428 0.28 11.82 35.28
N THR A 429 -0.56 11.16 34.49
CA THR A 429 -1.05 9.80 34.72
C THR A 429 -0.54 8.84 33.66
N PRO A 430 -0.16 7.59 34.04
CA PRO A 430 0.30 6.60 33.08
C PRO A 430 -0.75 6.27 31.99
N ILE A 431 -0.26 6.14 30.77
CA ILE A 431 -1.05 5.71 29.60
C ILE A 431 -0.56 4.32 29.23
N THR A 432 -1.14 3.29 29.82
CA THR A 432 -0.76 1.90 29.65
C THR A 432 -2.00 1.08 29.29
N ASP A 433 -1.92 0.30 28.22
CA ASP A 433 -3.02 -0.50 27.68
C ASP A 433 -4.32 0.30 27.50
N PHE A 434 -4.16 1.59 27.22
CA PHE A 434 -5.27 2.49 27.01
C PHE A 434 -5.88 2.24 25.62
N LYS A 435 -7.11 1.71 25.60
CA LYS A 435 -7.82 1.45 24.36
C LYS A 435 -8.71 2.61 23.98
N THR A 436 -8.51 3.10 22.78
CA THR A 436 -9.48 3.98 22.14
C THR A 436 -10.66 3.13 21.66
N VAL A 437 -11.84 3.67 21.66
CA VAL A 437 -13.06 2.98 21.26
C VAL A 437 -13.63 3.63 20.03
N ASP A 438 -13.99 2.84 19.04
CA ASP A 438 -14.88 3.30 17.98
C ASP A 438 -16.28 3.43 18.57
N ALA A 439 -16.74 4.65 18.69
CA ALA A 439 -18.11 4.91 19.09
C ALA A 439 -19.03 4.95 17.86
N HIS A 440 -20.25 4.48 18.00
CA HIS A 440 -21.38 4.77 17.13
C HIS A 440 -21.39 4.31 15.67
N LYS A 441 -21.07 3.05 15.42
CA LYS A 441 -21.25 2.45 14.11
C LYS A 441 -22.68 2.51 13.55
N ALA A 442 -23.68 2.45 14.41
CA ALA A 442 -25.10 2.34 14.02
C ALA A 442 -25.72 3.65 13.47
N ALA A 443 -25.02 4.78 13.58
CA ALA A 443 -25.57 6.10 13.21
C ALA A 443 -25.21 6.56 11.80
N TYR A 444 -24.44 5.77 11.02
CA TYR A 444 -23.86 6.24 9.77
C TYR A 444 -24.23 5.41 8.57
N GLU A 445 -24.51 6.10 7.45
CA GLU A 445 -24.94 5.54 6.19
C GLU A 445 -23.93 4.54 5.59
N TYR A 446 -22.64 4.61 5.99
CA TYR A 446 -21.56 3.76 5.51
C TYR A 446 -21.05 2.75 6.54
N ALA A 447 -21.71 2.64 7.68
CA ALA A 447 -21.28 1.78 8.78
C ALA A 447 -21.18 0.30 8.40
N ASP A 448 -21.99 -0.16 7.45
CA ASP A 448 -22.00 -1.56 7.00
C ASP A 448 -20.71 -1.95 6.27
N ASN A 449 -20.01 -0.98 5.67
CA ASN A 449 -18.77 -1.20 4.93
C ASN A 449 -17.52 -0.86 5.75
N ALA A 450 -17.67 -0.30 6.93
CA ALA A 450 -16.56 0.00 7.83
C ALA A 450 -16.10 -1.26 8.58
N PRO A 451 -14.79 -1.46 8.81
CA PRO A 451 -14.32 -2.51 9.69
C PRO A 451 -14.96 -2.38 11.07
N GLN A 452 -15.45 -3.50 11.60
CA GLN A 452 -16.03 -3.54 12.93
C GLN A 452 -14.89 -3.42 13.95
N ASN A 453 -15.08 -2.59 15.00
CA ASN A 453 -14.21 -2.53 16.16
C ASN A 453 -12.76 -2.06 15.88
N TRP A 454 -12.58 -1.05 15.02
CA TRP A 454 -11.29 -0.41 14.89
C TRP A 454 -10.94 0.34 16.18
N SER A 455 -9.88 -0.07 16.85
CA SER A 455 -9.36 0.61 18.04
C SER A 455 -7.83 0.68 18.00
N VAL A 456 -7.27 1.71 18.61
CA VAL A 456 -5.84 1.86 18.81
C VAL A 456 -5.54 1.60 20.28
N THR A 457 -4.57 0.75 20.58
CA THR A 457 -4.07 0.56 21.95
C THR A 457 -2.84 1.45 22.15
N LEU A 458 -2.91 2.32 23.14
CA LEU A 458 -1.84 3.25 23.47
C LEU A 458 -1.05 2.74 24.68
N ASN A 459 0.26 2.65 24.51
CA ASN A 459 1.24 2.43 25.56
C ASN A 459 2.30 3.51 25.38
N ILE A 460 2.28 4.53 26.22
CA ILE A 460 3.22 5.63 26.16
C ILE A 460 4.26 5.46 27.27
N PRO A 461 5.51 5.21 26.92
CA PRO A 461 6.57 5.09 27.91
C PRO A 461 6.82 6.45 28.57
N TYR A 462 7.26 6.44 29.81
CA TYR A 462 7.66 7.63 30.54
C TYR A 462 8.91 7.40 31.37
N VAL A 463 9.55 8.49 31.80
CA VAL A 463 10.75 8.49 32.64
C VAL A 463 10.39 9.12 33.98
N GLY A 464 10.93 8.60 35.08
CA GLY A 464 10.66 9.15 36.41
C GLY A 464 9.60 8.37 37.18
N LYS A 465 8.82 9.08 38.00
CA LYS A 465 7.83 8.49 38.92
C LYS A 465 6.44 8.42 38.30
N ALA A 466 6.15 9.31 37.40
CA ALA A 466 4.92 9.41 36.64
C ALA A 466 5.22 10.11 35.29
N PRO A 467 4.33 10.04 34.30
CA PRO A 467 4.48 10.81 33.09
C PRO A 467 4.52 12.32 33.34
N ASP A 468 5.21 13.03 32.48
CA ASP A 468 5.18 14.47 32.47
C ASP A 468 3.88 15.00 31.85
N TYR A 469 3.54 16.26 32.09
CA TYR A 469 2.53 16.94 31.32
C TYR A 469 3.10 17.44 29.99
N GLY A 470 2.37 17.21 28.92
CA GLY A 470 2.76 17.64 27.58
C GLY A 470 3.54 16.61 26.79
N PRO A 471 4.12 17.01 25.62
CA PRO A 471 4.55 16.04 24.61
C PRO A 471 5.86 15.30 24.90
N TYR A 472 6.66 15.79 25.84
CA TYR A 472 8.01 15.28 26.05
C TYR A 472 8.33 15.04 27.52
N GLU A 473 8.88 13.87 27.79
CA GLU A 473 9.40 13.49 29.07
C GLU A 473 10.75 14.18 29.35
N TYR A 474 10.89 14.77 30.53
CA TYR A 474 12.19 15.36 30.97
C TYR A 474 13.23 14.23 31.18
N GLY A 475 14.31 14.29 30.42
CA GLY A 475 15.34 13.24 30.44
C GLY A 475 14.97 11.98 29.65
N GLY A 476 13.82 11.99 28.99
CA GLY A 476 13.41 10.98 28.02
C GLY A 476 13.99 11.19 26.63
N ASP A 477 13.57 10.35 25.71
CA ASP A 477 13.90 10.48 24.29
C ASP A 477 13.00 11.51 23.57
N ASP A 478 13.24 11.70 22.29
CA ASP A 478 12.56 12.71 21.47
C ASP A 478 11.22 12.23 20.88
N ASN A 479 10.65 11.12 21.37
CA ASN A 479 9.47 10.47 20.76
C ASN A 479 9.71 10.14 19.28
N ALA A 480 10.95 9.85 18.92
CA ALA A 480 11.32 9.50 17.55
C ALA A 480 10.57 8.25 17.09
N TYR A 481 9.94 8.35 15.93
CA TYR A 481 9.22 7.22 15.37
C TYR A 481 10.17 6.27 14.65
N THR A 482 10.21 5.02 15.10
CA THR A 482 10.87 3.96 14.35
C THR A 482 9.94 3.51 13.22
N LEU A 483 10.30 3.89 11.99
CA LEU A 483 9.49 3.58 10.81
C LEU A 483 9.30 2.07 10.66
N LYS A 484 8.04 1.65 10.71
CA LYS A 484 7.60 0.29 10.37
C LYS A 484 6.95 0.34 9.00
N MET A 485 7.48 -0.40 8.05
CA MET A 485 6.88 -0.42 6.71
C MET A 485 5.48 -0.98 6.77
N PRO A 486 4.47 -0.29 6.21
CA PRO A 486 3.12 -0.80 6.16
C PRO A 486 3.08 -2.08 5.33
N VAL A 487 2.53 -3.11 5.91
CA VAL A 487 2.23 -4.39 5.27
C VAL A 487 0.72 -4.48 5.05
N ASN A 488 0.27 -5.49 4.33
CA ASN A 488 -1.17 -5.73 4.20
C ASN A 488 -1.86 -5.79 5.55
N ASP A 489 -3.02 -5.17 5.66
CA ASP A 489 -3.78 -5.02 6.91
C ASP A 489 -4.50 -6.30 7.36
N GLY A 490 -4.35 -7.39 6.60
CA GLY A 490 -5.03 -8.66 6.88
C GLY A 490 -6.55 -8.63 6.68
N THR A 491 -7.13 -7.51 6.27
CA THR A 491 -8.58 -7.40 6.00
C THR A 491 -8.93 -7.73 4.56
N VAL A 492 -7.96 -7.79 3.68
CA VAL A 492 -8.08 -8.27 2.31
C VAL A 492 -7.15 -9.45 2.14
N GLU A 493 -7.68 -10.62 2.14
CA GLU A 493 -7.20 -11.85 1.51
C GLU A 493 -5.74 -12.26 1.70
N ASP A 494 -4.90 -11.45 2.32
CA ASP A 494 -3.50 -11.75 2.51
C ASP A 494 -3.11 -11.85 3.97
N ALA A 495 -2.85 -13.07 4.30
CA ALA A 495 -1.94 -13.48 5.34
C ALA A 495 -2.30 -13.10 6.78
N ILE A 496 -2.98 -13.97 7.43
CA ILE A 496 -2.36 -14.49 8.65
C ILE A 496 -0.93 -14.88 8.22
N PRO A 497 0.12 -14.40 8.86
CA PRO A 497 1.41 -15.07 8.67
C PRO A 497 1.12 -16.55 8.87
N GLU A 498 1.31 -17.35 7.83
CA GLU A 498 1.39 -18.78 8.03
C GLU A 498 2.41 -18.97 9.14
N PRO A 499 2.22 -19.87 10.09
CA PRO A 499 3.29 -20.28 11.00
C PRO A 499 4.50 -20.48 10.10
N SER A 500 5.56 -19.72 10.30
CA SER A 500 6.71 -19.79 9.42
C SER A 500 7.18 -21.23 9.51
N ASP A 501 7.06 -21.98 8.42
CA ASP A 501 7.63 -23.31 8.29
C ASP A 501 9.16 -23.24 8.22
N GLY A 502 9.71 -22.05 8.50
CA GLY A 502 11.13 -21.75 8.37
C GLY A 502 11.60 -21.61 6.93
N LYS A 503 10.68 -21.50 5.98
CA LYS A 503 10.96 -21.44 4.55
C LYS A 503 10.56 -20.07 3.98
N ASN A 504 11.33 -19.60 3.02
CA ASN A 504 11.01 -18.40 2.26
C ASN A 504 10.22 -18.78 1.00
N TRP A 505 9.09 -18.12 0.78
CA TRP A 505 8.20 -18.38 -0.35
C TRP A 505 7.97 -17.12 -1.16
N VAL A 506 7.95 -17.26 -2.48
CA VAL A 506 7.52 -16.20 -3.42
C VAL A 506 6.37 -16.71 -4.27
N THR A 507 5.51 -15.80 -4.74
CA THR A 507 4.50 -16.14 -5.74
C THR A 507 5.13 -16.08 -7.12
N THR A 508 4.96 -17.14 -7.89
CA THR A 508 5.43 -17.22 -9.28
C THR A 508 4.24 -17.42 -10.20
N THR A 509 3.98 -16.49 -11.11
CA THR A 509 2.96 -16.66 -12.15
C THR A 509 3.45 -17.68 -13.17
N VAL A 510 2.75 -18.78 -13.28
CA VAL A 510 3.09 -19.90 -14.17
C VAL A 510 2.28 -19.92 -15.46
N VAL A 511 1.10 -19.29 -15.44
CA VAL A 511 0.28 -18.99 -16.62
C VAL A 511 -0.18 -17.54 -16.49
N ASN A 512 0.15 -16.71 -17.48
CA ASN A 512 -0.16 -15.28 -17.42
C ASN A 512 -1.17 -14.91 -18.53
N ASN A 513 -2.40 -14.63 -18.12
CA ASN A 513 -3.49 -14.18 -19.01
C ASN A 513 -3.57 -14.98 -20.33
N TYR A 514 -3.51 -16.32 -20.20
CA TYR A 514 -3.61 -17.21 -21.34
C TYR A 514 -5.01 -17.11 -21.96
N LEU A 515 -5.08 -16.76 -23.22
CA LEU A 515 -6.33 -16.68 -23.98
C LEU A 515 -6.56 -18.03 -24.69
N PHE A 516 -7.73 -18.65 -24.41
CA PHE A 516 -8.13 -19.87 -25.12
C PHE A 516 -8.56 -19.54 -26.56
N GLN A 517 -7.61 -19.25 -27.45
CA GLN A 517 -7.90 -18.77 -28.81
C GLN A 517 -7.87 -19.89 -29.85
N ASP A 518 -7.14 -20.97 -29.60
CA ASP A 518 -6.93 -22.05 -30.54
C ASP A 518 -7.65 -23.33 -30.10
N GLU A 519 -7.87 -24.25 -31.02
CA GLU A 519 -8.46 -25.57 -30.76
C GLU A 519 -7.59 -26.44 -29.84
N VAL A 520 -6.33 -26.06 -29.65
CA VAL A 520 -5.33 -26.81 -28.88
C VAL A 520 -4.87 -25.99 -27.69
N ILE A 521 -5.01 -26.53 -26.49
CA ILE A 521 -4.40 -25.96 -25.28
C ILE A 521 -2.89 -26.21 -25.36
N ILE A 522 -2.07 -25.17 -25.21
CA ILE A 522 -0.62 -25.28 -25.18
C ILE A 522 -0.14 -26.12 -23.98
N ASP A 523 0.98 -26.77 -24.11
CA ASP A 523 1.48 -27.72 -23.09
C ASP A 523 1.72 -27.07 -21.73
N GLU A 524 2.11 -25.78 -21.67
CA GLU A 524 2.30 -25.04 -20.43
C GLU A 524 1.01 -24.88 -19.61
N VAL A 525 -0.13 -24.82 -20.27
CA VAL A 525 -1.47 -24.73 -19.60
C VAL A 525 -2.04 -26.12 -19.39
N LYS A 526 -1.88 -27.00 -20.40
CA LYS A 526 -2.40 -28.38 -20.39
C LYS A 526 -1.94 -29.18 -19.18
N LYS A 527 -0.70 -28.97 -18.73
CA LYS A 527 -0.15 -29.65 -17.55
C LYS A 527 -0.91 -29.38 -16.25
N TYR A 528 -1.63 -28.24 -16.18
CA TYR A 528 -2.42 -27.88 -15.01
C TYR A 528 -3.89 -28.34 -15.12
N ILE A 529 -4.42 -28.53 -16.32
CA ILE A 529 -5.79 -29.04 -16.53
C ILE A 529 -5.73 -30.57 -16.54
N THR A 530 -6.02 -31.19 -15.41
CA THR A 530 -5.73 -32.61 -15.16
C THR A 530 -6.95 -33.50 -15.17
N GLY A 531 -8.15 -32.94 -15.24
CA GLY A 531 -9.36 -33.73 -15.19
C GLY A 531 -10.64 -32.91 -15.42
N GLY A 532 -11.74 -33.55 -15.15
CA GLY A 532 -13.05 -32.99 -15.29
C GLY A 532 -13.92 -33.70 -16.34
N THR A 533 -15.18 -33.29 -16.44
CA THR A 533 -16.17 -33.82 -17.36
C THR A 533 -16.53 -32.85 -18.49
N ALA A 534 -15.89 -31.67 -18.52
CA ALA A 534 -16.04 -30.70 -19.60
C ALA A 534 -15.28 -31.14 -20.87
N GLU A 535 -15.84 -30.85 -22.02
CA GLU A 535 -15.33 -31.32 -23.33
C GLU A 535 -14.06 -30.60 -23.82
N GLY A 536 -13.48 -29.75 -22.99
CA GLY A 536 -12.23 -29.03 -23.33
C GLY A 536 -12.47 -27.76 -24.15
N VAL A 537 -11.41 -27.32 -24.84
CA VAL A 537 -11.54 -26.16 -25.72
C VAL A 537 -12.44 -26.51 -26.88
N ASN A 538 -13.62 -25.92 -26.84
CA ASN A 538 -14.50 -25.93 -27.99
C ASN A 538 -14.21 -24.62 -28.74
N PRO A 539 -13.96 -24.66 -30.05
CA PRO A 539 -13.70 -23.48 -30.86
C PRO A 539 -14.97 -22.61 -31.01
N ARG A 540 -15.62 -22.26 -29.93
CA ARG A 540 -16.71 -21.29 -29.96
C ARG A 540 -16.15 -19.95 -29.53
N TYR A 541 -16.12 -19.04 -30.44
CA TYR A 541 -15.69 -17.65 -30.23
C TYR A 541 -16.84 -16.86 -29.63
N TYR A 542 -16.57 -15.96 -28.72
CA TYR A 542 -17.54 -14.96 -28.36
C TYR A 542 -17.09 -13.57 -28.79
N GLY A 543 -18.02 -12.74 -29.22
CA GLY A 543 -17.73 -11.38 -29.66
C GLY A 543 -18.96 -10.50 -29.56
N LYS A 544 -18.76 -9.20 -29.71
CA LYS A 544 -19.88 -8.25 -29.78
C LYS A 544 -20.58 -8.38 -31.14
N SER A 545 -21.93 -8.40 -31.10
CA SER A 545 -22.69 -8.27 -32.33
C SER A 545 -22.45 -6.91 -33.01
N SER A 546 -22.71 -6.83 -34.30
CA SER A 546 -22.56 -5.60 -35.09
C SER A 546 -23.40 -4.42 -34.59
N ASP A 547 -24.45 -4.69 -33.78
CA ASP A 547 -25.26 -3.68 -33.09
C ASP A 547 -24.75 -3.31 -31.70
N GLY A 548 -23.64 -3.89 -31.25
CA GLY A 548 -23.01 -3.62 -29.94
C GLY A 548 -23.79 -4.10 -28.72
N LYS A 549 -24.94 -4.76 -28.89
CA LYS A 549 -25.88 -5.05 -27.81
C LYS A 549 -25.85 -6.48 -27.29
N SER A 550 -25.27 -7.40 -28.02
CA SER A 550 -25.22 -8.80 -27.60
C SER A 550 -23.87 -9.41 -27.85
N SER A 551 -23.42 -10.16 -26.88
CA SER A 551 -22.28 -11.05 -26.98
C SER A 551 -22.79 -12.45 -27.25
N VAL A 552 -22.31 -13.12 -28.25
CA VAL A 552 -22.54 -14.55 -28.46
C VAL A 552 -21.43 -15.23 -29.24
N THR A 553 -21.41 -16.35 -28.98
CA THR A 553 -20.60 -17.48 -29.20
C THR A 553 -20.89 -18.19 -30.47
N TYR A 554 -20.07 -18.20 -31.47
CA TYR A 554 -19.98 -19.32 -32.40
C TYR A 554 -18.74 -19.27 -33.29
N VAL A 555 -18.26 -20.44 -33.54
CA VAL A 555 -17.28 -20.76 -34.54
C VAL A 555 -18.00 -21.04 -35.80
N ASP A 556 -17.91 -20.58 -36.69
CA ASP A 556 -18.22 -20.60 -38.09
C ASP A 556 -18.78 -19.24 -38.48
N GLU A 557 -17.90 -18.64 -39.12
CA GLU A 557 -18.15 -17.44 -39.86
C GLU A 557 -19.56 -16.88 -39.71
N THR A 558 -19.65 -15.93 -38.83
CA THR A 558 -20.12 -14.64 -39.18
C THR A 558 -21.60 -14.35 -39.03
N THR A 559 -22.49 -15.31 -38.99
CA THR A 559 -23.92 -14.94 -38.90
C THR A 559 -24.73 -15.91 -38.06
N VAL A 560 -24.99 -15.54 -36.80
CA VAL A 560 -25.93 -16.28 -35.97
C VAL A 560 -27.22 -15.49 -35.89
N ARG A 561 -28.33 -16.13 -36.27
CA ARG A 561 -29.67 -15.53 -36.28
C ARG A 561 -29.71 -14.18 -37.02
N GLY A 562 -29.00 -14.09 -38.15
CA GLY A 562 -28.99 -12.92 -38.98
C GLY A 562 -28.10 -11.76 -38.51
N LYS A 563 -27.32 -11.93 -37.45
CA LYS A 563 -26.38 -10.90 -36.96
C LYS A 563 -24.93 -11.29 -37.23
N LYS A 564 -24.14 -10.37 -37.71
CA LYS A 564 -22.69 -10.52 -37.88
C LYS A 564 -22.00 -10.23 -36.55
N TYR A 565 -21.06 -11.08 -36.20
CA TYR A 565 -20.22 -10.91 -35.01
C TYR A 565 -18.78 -10.67 -35.43
N SER A 566 -18.14 -9.68 -34.81
CA SER A 566 -16.69 -9.56 -34.88
C SER A 566 -16.09 -10.63 -33.96
N ALA A 567 -15.60 -11.67 -34.57
CA ALA A 567 -14.93 -12.78 -33.92
C ALA A 567 -13.89 -12.28 -32.95
N THR A 568 -13.65 -13.08 -31.84
CA THR A 568 -12.24 -13.09 -31.61
C THR A 568 -11.68 -13.74 -30.38
N TYR A 569 -12.42 -14.43 -29.55
CA TYR A 569 -11.82 -15.11 -28.42
C TYR A 569 -12.32 -16.54 -28.34
N GLY A 570 -11.42 -17.51 -28.42
CA GLY A 570 -11.69 -18.89 -28.03
C GLY A 570 -11.99 -18.95 -26.52
N ALA A 571 -12.70 -19.98 -26.08
CA ALA A 571 -13.01 -20.14 -24.68
C ALA A 571 -13.04 -21.61 -24.29
N TYR A 572 -12.60 -21.92 -23.07
CA TYR A 572 -12.78 -23.24 -22.48
C TYR A 572 -14.26 -23.39 -22.05
N ARG A 573 -14.99 -24.27 -22.74
CA ARG A 573 -16.42 -24.48 -22.48
C ARG A 573 -16.62 -25.43 -21.31
N ILE A 574 -17.40 -25.01 -20.33
CA ILE A 574 -17.91 -25.83 -19.24
C ILE A 574 -19.43 -25.99 -19.43
N PRO A 575 -19.89 -27.06 -20.09
CA PRO A 575 -21.32 -27.34 -20.29
C PRO A 575 -22.07 -27.40 -18.95
N LYS A 576 -23.39 -27.28 -19.04
CA LYS A 576 -24.28 -27.47 -17.89
C LYS A 576 -23.95 -28.77 -17.14
N THR A 577 -23.82 -28.69 -15.81
CA THR A 577 -23.56 -29.83 -14.90
C THR A 577 -22.23 -30.55 -15.14
N THR A 578 -21.30 -29.92 -15.88
CA THR A 578 -19.94 -30.44 -16.05
C THR A 578 -18.92 -29.59 -15.29
N ASN A 579 -17.66 -30.03 -15.24
CA ASN A 579 -16.60 -29.38 -14.53
C ASN A 579 -15.25 -29.52 -15.26
N VAL A 580 -14.33 -28.66 -14.87
CA VAL A 580 -12.90 -28.76 -15.20
C VAL A 580 -12.09 -28.83 -13.91
N GLU A 581 -11.06 -29.64 -13.87
CA GLU A 581 -10.15 -29.79 -12.73
C GLU A 581 -8.76 -29.31 -13.06
N PHE A 582 -8.19 -28.55 -12.14
CA PHE A 582 -6.83 -28.04 -12.18
C PHE A 582 -6.02 -28.65 -11.04
N THR A 583 -4.85 -29.17 -11.33
CA THR A 583 -3.91 -29.61 -10.30
C THR A 583 -2.71 -28.68 -10.30
N LEU A 584 -2.43 -28.08 -9.15
CA LEU A 584 -1.37 -27.11 -8.95
C LEU A 584 -0.42 -27.59 -7.85
N PRO A 585 0.89 -27.33 -7.93
CA PRO A 585 1.83 -27.63 -6.84
C PRO A 585 1.52 -26.82 -5.57
N SER A 586 0.89 -25.69 -5.72
CA SER A 586 0.28 -24.84 -4.67
C SER A 586 -0.62 -23.81 -5.35
N LEU A 587 -1.50 -23.15 -4.61
CA LEU A 587 -2.38 -22.13 -5.19
C LEU A 587 -2.08 -20.75 -4.61
N ALA A 588 -1.30 -19.96 -5.33
CA ALA A 588 -1.03 -18.57 -5.00
C ALA A 588 -1.96 -17.60 -5.75
N GLU A 589 -2.31 -17.92 -6.99
CA GLU A 589 -3.22 -17.13 -7.82
C GLU A 589 -3.98 -18.03 -8.78
N MET A 590 -5.27 -17.77 -8.99
CA MET A 590 -6.07 -18.37 -10.06
C MET A 590 -7.21 -17.42 -10.42
N LYS A 591 -7.16 -16.88 -11.63
CA LYS A 591 -8.16 -15.93 -12.15
C LYS A 591 -8.55 -16.28 -13.56
N SER A 592 -9.82 -16.04 -13.89
CA SER A 592 -10.34 -16.19 -15.24
C SER A 592 -11.56 -15.28 -15.45
N ASN A 593 -11.65 -14.69 -16.63
CA ASN A 593 -12.91 -14.11 -17.07
C ASN A 593 -13.87 -15.22 -17.47
N VAL A 594 -15.06 -15.23 -16.88
CA VAL A 594 -16.09 -16.24 -17.13
C VAL A 594 -17.27 -15.58 -17.84
N TYR A 595 -17.62 -16.11 -19.01
CA TYR A 595 -18.77 -15.66 -19.77
C TYR A 595 -19.95 -16.63 -19.62
N CYS A 596 -21.17 -16.11 -19.48
CA CYS A 596 -22.41 -16.89 -19.51
C CYS A 596 -23.58 -16.09 -20.13
N THR A 597 -24.56 -16.80 -20.73
CA THR A 597 -25.72 -16.22 -21.41
C THR A 597 -26.93 -16.04 -20.49
N GLY A 598 -26.78 -15.91 -19.23
CA GLY A 598 -27.80 -15.73 -18.22
C GLY A 598 -27.30 -16.12 -16.84
N GLY A 599 -28.07 -15.88 -15.82
CA GLY A 599 -27.67 -16.17 -14.44
C GLY A 599 -27.19 -17.62 -14.25
N ARG A 600 -25.99 -17.78 -13.69
CA ARG A 600 -25.32 -19.07 -13.44
C ARG A 600 -24.69 -19.08 -12.08
N THR A 601 -24.43 -20.27 -11.56
CA THR A 601 -23.60 -20.46 -10.37
C THR A 601 -22.39 -21.30 -10.74
N LEU A 602 -21.20 -20.72 -10.57
CA LEU A 602 -19.95 -21.44 -10.63
C LEU A 602 -19.63 -21.96 -9.22
N VAL A 603 -19.51 -23.28 -9.09
CA VAL A 603 -19.08 -23.91 -7.84
C VAL A 603 -17.60 -24.21 -7.94
N ILE A 604 -16.86 -23.82 -6.91
CA ILE A 604 -15.40 -23.95 -6.77
C ILE A 604 -15.18 -24.94 -5.63
N ASP A 605 -14.88 -26.19 -5.95
CA ASP A 605 -14.45 -27.20 -4.97
C ASP A 605 -12.94 -27.30 -5.00
N TRP A 606 -12.32 -27.46 -3.84
CA TRP A 606 -10.89 -27.68 -3.75
C TRP A 606 -10.57 -28.73 -2.70
N HIS A 607 -9.47 -29.44 -2.89
CA HIS A 607 -8.89 -30.33 -1.90
C HIS A 607 -7.37 -30.43 -2.10
N TYR A 608 -6.65 -30.69 -1.02
CA TYR A 608 -5.23 -31.01 -1.17
C TYR A 608 -5.04 -32.36 -1.86
N ALA A 609 -3.97 -32.52 -2.62
CA ALA A 609 -3.68 -33.77 -3.32
C ALA A 609 -3.51 -34.97 -2.36
N ASP A 610 -3.19 -34.73 -1.10
CA ASP A 610 -3.12 -35.74 -0.03
C ASP A 610 -4.46 -35.98 0.68
N ASN A 611 -5.53 -35.28 0.25
CA ASN A 611 -6.87 -35.32 0.84
C ASN A 611 -6.93 -34.92 2.34
N SER A 612 -5.93 -34.20 2.84
CA SER A 612 -5.87 -33.79 4.26
C SER A 612 -6.89 -32.70 4.61
N ASN A 613 -7.33 -31.91 3.63
CA ASN A 613 -8.36 -30.89 3.79
C ASN A 613 -9.03 -30.56 2.43
N SER A 614 -10.23 -30.00 2.50
CA SER A 614 -11.01 -29.59 1.32
C SER A 614 -11.98 -28.46 1.67
N GLY A 615 -12.49 -27.80 0.66
CA GLY A 615 -13.52 -26.78 0.83
C GLY A 615 -14.31 -26.52 -0.44
N THR A 616 -15.38 -25.76 -0.30
CA THR A 616 -16.28 -25.37 -1.40
C THR A 616 -16.64 -23.90 -1.29
N ALA A 617 -16.64 -23.22 -2.43
CA ALA A 617 -17.16 -21.87 -2.57
C ALA A 617 -18.06 -21.78 -3.80
N SER A 618 -18.86 -20.72 -3.92
CA SER A 618 -19.67 -20.49 -5.11
C SER A 618 -19.70 -19.03 -5.51
N VAL A 619 -19.85 -18.80 -6.83
CA VAL A 619 -19.95 -17.46 -7.41
C VAL A 619 -21.22 -17.41 -8.25
N SER A 620 -22.13 -16.49 -7.92
CA SER A 620 -23.29 -16.20 -8.76
C SER A 620 -22.86 -15.24 -9.88
N LEU A 621 -23.07 -15.64 -11.12
CA LEU A 621 -22.74 -14.90 -12.32
C LEU A 621 -24.00 -14.40 -13.00
N SER A 622 -24.00 -13.13 -13.41
CA SER A 622 -25.02 -12.54 -14.28
C SER A 622 -24.70 -12.83 -15.75
N GLU A 623 -25.62 -12.51 -16.65
CA GLU A 623 -25.34 -12.54 -18.08
C GLU A 623 -24.17 -11.63 -18.44
N GLY A 624 -23.27 -12.10 -19.29
CA GLY A 624 -22.08 -11.37 -19.74
C GLY A 624 -20.78 -11.96 -19.21
N VAL A 625 -19.73 -11.14 -19.16
CA VAL A 625 -18.39 -11.51 -18.68
C VAL A 625 -18.19 -10.98 -17.27
N ALA A 626 -17.71 -11.85 -16.39
CA ALA A 626 -17.31 -11.48 -15.04
C ALA A 626 -15.91 -12.06 -14.72
N LEU A 627 -15.06 -11.26 -14.11
CA LEU A 627 -13.80 -11.76 -13.57
C LEU A 627 -14.08 -12.60 -12.33
N VAL A 628 -13.61 -13.83 -12.33
CA VAL A 628 -13.66 -14.73 -11.18
C VAL A 628 -12.26 -14.91 -10.64
N ASP A 629 -12.01 -14.39 -9.47
CA ASP A 629 -10.82 -14.67 -8.68
C ASP A 629 -11.08 -15.91 -7.82
N VAL A 630 -10.60 -17.05 -8.31
CA VAL A 630 -10.80 -18.36 -7.65
C VAL A 630 -10.04 -18.42 -6.34
N LYS A 631 -8.81 -17.89 -6.30
CA LYS A 631 -7.98 -17.86 -5.08
C LYS A 631 -8.67 -17.06 -3.97
N ALA A 632 -9.24 -15.92 -4.31
CA ALA A 632 -10.00 -15.11 -3.37
C ALA A 632 -11.23 -15.86 -2.81
N LYS A 633 -11.89 -16.67 -3.61
CA LYS A 633 -13.06 -17.45 -3.17
C LYS A 633 -12.68 -18.67 -2.34
N VAL A 634 -11.57 -19.30 -2.64
CA VAL A 634 -11.02 -20.43 -1.88
C VAL A 634 -10.49 -19.97 -0.51
N GLY A 635 -9.96 -18.75 -0.45
CA GLY A 635 -9.39 -18.18 0.77
C GLY A 635 -8.03 -18.79 1.13
N LYS A 636 -7.80 -19.02 2.41
CA LYS A 636 -6.51 -19.51 2.92
C LYS A 636 -6.38 -21.01 2.72
N ILE A 637 -5.30 -21.40 2.06
CA ILE A 637 -4.88 -22.80 1.94
C ILE A 637 -3.37 -22.89 2.08
N GLU A 638 -2.89 -24.06 2.52
CA GLU A 638 -1.47 -24.34 2.69
C GLU A 638 -0.71 -24.32 1.36
N LYS A 639 0.59 -24.05 1.42
CA LYS A 639 1.50 -24.03 0.25
C LYS A 639 1.91 -25.44 -0.17
N LYS A 640 0.92 -26.27 -0.49
CA LYS A 640 1.12 -27.66 -0.90
C LYS A 640 0.23 -28.03 -2.09
N PRO A 641 0.44 -29.18 -2.74
CA PRO A 641 -0.29 -29.57 -3.92
C PRO A 641 -1.82 -29.59 -3.69
N VAL A 642 -2.54 -28.95 -4.59
CA VAL A 642 -3.98 -28.74 -4.49
C VAL A 642 -4.67 -29.02 -5.83
N VAL A 643 -5.86 -29.60 -5.75
CA VAL A 643 -6.77 -29.77 -6.87
C VAL A 643 -7.91 -28.77 -6.74
N VAL A 644 -8.15 -27.99 -7.78
CA VAL A 644 -9.26 -27.04 -7.86
C VAL A 644 -10.20 -27.46 -8.97
N LYS A 645 -11.48 -27.62 -8.65
CA LYS A 645 -12.52 -28.04 -9.55
C LYS A 645 -13.56 -26.95 -9.75
N LEU A 646 -13.73 -26.51 -10.98
CA LEU A 646 -14.71 -25.50 -11.36
C LEU A 646 -15.92 -26.19 -11.99
N THR A 647 -17.06 -26.16 -11.32
CA THR A 647 -18.31 -26.83 -11.75
C THR A 647 -19.36 -25.80 -12.16
N ASN A 648 -19.90 -25.96 -13.35
CA ASN A 648 -21.05 -25.19 -13.81
C ASN A 648 -22.33 -25.78 -13.24
N ASN A 649 -22.89 -25.14 -12.23
CA ASN A 649 -24.18 -25.50 -11.64
C ASN A 649 -25.31 -24.57 -12.14
N GLY A 650 -25.59 -24.62 -13.43
CA GLY A 650 -26.55 -23.72 -14.05
C GLY A 650 -27.31 -24.33 -15.24
N GLY A 651 -28.25 -23.56 -15.79
CA GLY A 651 -29.14 -23.97 -16.87
C GLY A 651 -28.56 -23.93 -18.28
N GLY A 652 -27.31 -23.54 -18.47
CA GLY A 652 -26.63 -23.42 -19.76
C GLY A 652 -25.12 -23.40 -19.60
N ASP A 653 -24.41 -23.19 -20.69
CA ASP A 653 -22.95 -23.25 -20.70
C ASP A 653 -22.28 -22.04 -20.02
N MET A 654 -21.10 -22.27 -19.46
CA MET A 654 -20.12 -21.25 -19.04
C MET A 654 -18.86 -21.37 -19.90
N TYR A 655 -18.13 -20.29 -20.03
CA TYR A 655 -16.93 -20.19 -20.85
C TYR A 655 -15.84 -19.45 -20.11
N LEU A 656 -14.69 -20.11 -19.86
CA LEU A 656 -13.48 -19.44 -19.41
C LEU A 656 -12.81 -18.82 -20.64
N THR A 657 -12.62 -17.52 -20.65
CA THR A 657 -12.06 -16.82 -21.82
C THR A 657 -10.56 -16.62 -21.73
N ASP A 658 -10.05 -16.59 -20.53
CA ASP A 658 -8.64 -16.46 -20.21
C ASP A 658 -8.29 -17.24 -18.93
N LEU A 659 -7.02 -17.35 -18.63
CA LEU A 659 -6.54 -18.02 -17.42
C LEU A 659 -5.25 -17.37 -16.92
N THR A 660 -5.20 -17.03 -15.64
CA THR A 660 -3.98 -16.68 -14.92
C THR A 660 -3.81 -17.65 -13.76
N LEU A 661 -2.64 -18.28 -13.66
CA LEU A 661 -2.28 -19.17 -12.56
C LEU A 661 -0.96 -18.74 -11.94
N GLY A 662 -0.92 -18.69 -10.61
CA GLY A 662 0.27 -18.47 -9.81
C GLY A 662 0.44 -19.55 -8.74
N VAL A 663 1.69 -19.91 -8.47
CA VAL A 663 2.06 -20.90 -7.47
C VAL A 663 3.01 -20.30 -6.46
N TYR A 664 3.03 -20.82 -5.23
CA TYR A 664 4.08 -20.51 -4.27
C TYR A 664 5.35 -21.27 -4.63
N GLN A 665 6.46 -20.56 -4.73
CA GLN A 665 7.78 -21.09 -4.99
C GLN A 665 8.66 -20.86 -3.76
N GLU A 666 9.22 -21.93 -3.18
CA GLU A 666 10.21 -21.81 -2.11
C GLU A 666 11.50 -21.19 -2.66
N VAL A 667 12.08 -20.23 -1.96
CA VAL A 667 13.32 -19.54 -2.34
C VAL A 667 14.35 -19.61 -1.21
N ASP A 668 15.63 -19.53 -1.57
CA ASP A 668 16.73 -19.42 -0.62
C ASP A 668 16.82 -17.99 -0.02
N GLU A 669 17.80 -17.78 0.86
CA GLU A 669 18.04 -16.49 1.53
C GLU A 669 18.37 -15.34 0.53
N ASP A 670 18.85 -15.70 -0.65
CA ASP A 670 19.17 -14.78 -1.74
C ASP A 670 17.98 -14.56 -2.71
N GLY A 671 16.81 -15.17 -2.44
CA GLY A 671 15.59 -15.07 -3.25
C GLY A 671 15.60 -15.96 -4.49
N ASN A 672 16.54 -16.90 -4.64
CA ASN A 672 16.55 -17.82 -5.77
C ASN A 672 15.59 -19.00 -5.51
N PRO A 673 14.84 -19.46 -6.53
CA PRO A 673 13.94 -20.59 -6.39
C PRO A 673 14.64 -21.83 -5.86
N ILE A 674 14.11 -22.40 -4.77
CA ILE A 674 14.51 -23.73 -4.32
C ILE A 674 13.77 -24.75 -5.18
N VAL A 675 14.45 -25.29 -6.17
CA VAL A 675 13.89 -26.34 -7.01
C VAL A 675 14.05 -27.66 -6.26
N THR A 676 12.99 -28.14 -5.63
CA THR A 676 12.98 -29.42 -4.90
C THR A 676 12.78 -30.63 -5.82
N GLY A 677 12.49 -30.41 -7.10
CA GLY A 677 12.39 -31.41 -8.14
C GLY A 677 12.92 -30.83 -9.45
N ILE A 678 13.54 -31.66 -10.27
CA ILE A 678 13.94 -31.27 -11.62
C ILE A 678 12.72 -31.40 -12.51
N GLU A 679 12.20 -30.29 -13.04
CA GLU A 679 11.23 -30.37 -14.13
C GLU A 679 11.83 -31.16 -15.30
N GLN A 680 11.12 -32.19 -15.71
CA GLN A 680 11.51 -32.98 -16.88
C GLN A 680 11.32 -32.12 -18.13
N VAL A 681 12.38 -31.93 -18.87
CA VAL A 681 12.24 -31.43 -20.23
C VAL A 681 11.94 -32.67 -21.11
N GLU A 682 10.65 -32.91 -21.35
CA GLU A 682 10.26 -33.90 -22.36
C GLU A 682 10.71 -33.41 -23.73
N LYS A 683 11.52 -34.24 -24.38
CA LYS A 683 11.82 -34.09 -25.79
C LYS A 683 10.81 -34.93 -26.55
N GLU A 684 10.13 -34.35 -27.53
CA GLU A 684 9.28 -35.13 -28.46
C GLU A 684 10.00 -36.39 -28.91
N GLY A 685 9.44 -37.55 -28.57
CA GLY A 685 9.97 -38.87 -28.96
C GLY A 685 10.68 -39.64 -27.85
N ALA A 686 10.82 -39.14 -26.62
CA ALA A 686 11.45 -39.92 -25.54
C ALA A 686 10.41 -40.77 -24.80
N THR A 687 10.51 -42.09 -24.92
CA THR A 687 9.63 -43.05 -24.24
C THR A 687 10.05 -43.37 -22.81
N LYS A 688 11.08 -42.72 -22.26
CA LYS A 688 11.62 -43.04 -20.94
C LYS A 688 12.05 -41.79 -20.16
N THR A 689 11.61 -41.69 -18.92
CA THR A 689 11.95 -40.64 -17.97
C THR A 689 12.87 -41.17 -16.88
N TYR A 690 13.88 -40.38 -16.50
CA TYR A 690 14.79 -40.69 -15.39
C TYR A 690 14.57 -39.70 -14.23
N GLN A 691 14.49 -40.24 -13.00
CA GLN A 691 14.45 -39.40 -11.81
C GLN A 691 15.86 -39.07 -11.33
N MET A 692 16.16 -37.78 -11.13
CA MET A 692 17.44 -37.32 -10.65
C MET A 692 17.31 -36.74 -9.26
N TYR A 693 18.27 -37.02 -8.39
CA TYR A 693 18.33 -36.47 -7.02
C TYR A 693 19.72 -35.91 -6.74
N GLN A 694 19.79 -34.68 -6.32
CA GLN A 694 21.02 -34.07 -5.86
C GLN A 694 21.26 -34.41 -4.37
N ILE A 695 22.46 -34.85 -4.06
CA ILE A 695 22.95 -35.01 -2.70
C ILE A 695 24.21 -34.16 -2.52
N THR A 696 24.66 -33.96 -1.27
CA THR A 696 25.77 -33.05 -0.93
C THR A 696 27.00 -33.18 -1.86
N ASN A 697 27.39 -34.38 -2.23
CA ASN A 697 28.61 -34.63 -3.01
C ASN A 697 28.34 -35.25 -4.38
N GLY A 698 27.12 -35.32 -4.86
CA GLY A 698 26.83 -36.01 -6.08
C GLY A 698 25.42 -35.86 -6.63
N LEU A 699 25.20 -36.50 -7.74
CA LEU A 699 23.94 -36.64 -8.43
C LEU A 699 23.62 -38.13 -8.56
N ILE A 700 22.43 -38.54 -8.13
CA ILE A 700 21.89 -39.88 -8.29
C ILE A 700 20.82 -39.84 -9.36
N VAL A 701 20.86 -40.79 -10.28
CA VAL A 701 19.85 -40.97 -11.35
C VAL A 701 19.33 -42.40 -11.29
N TYR A 702 18.02 -42.54 -11.09
CA TYR A 702 17.41 -43.86 -11.00
C TYR A 702 17.01 -44.39 -12.38
N GLY A 703 17.36 -45.65 -12.63
CA GLY A 703 17.06 -46.39 -13.86
C GLY A 703 18.22 -47.26 -14.30
N ASP A 704 18.03 -47.98 -15.41
CA ASP A 704 19.08 -48.80 -16.06
C ASP A 704 20.03 -47.92 -16.87
N ILE A 705 21.02 -47.34 -16.18
CA ILE A 705 21.93 -46.34 -16.73
C ILE A 705 23.17 -46.99 -17.33
N ALA A 706 23.48 -46.67 -18.59
CA ALA A 706 24.74 -46.99 -19.26
C ALA A 706 25.81 -45.93 -19.04
N SER A 707 25.41 -44.63 -19.04
CA SER A 707 26.33 -43.54 -18.68
C SER A 707 25.62 -42.27 -18.28
N LEU A 708 26.25 -41.53 -17.34
CA LEU A 708 25.89 -40.17 -16.95
C LEU A 708 27.04 -39.23 -17.32
N ASN A 709 26.76 -38.16 -18.04
CA ASN A 709 27.75 -37.14 -18.37
C ASN A 709 27.23 -35.77 -18.04
N ILE A 710 28.02 -34.97 -17.32
CA ILE A 710 27.67 -33.60 -16.93
C ILE A 710 28.51 -32.63 -17.76
N PHE A 711 27.83 -31.67 -18.36
CA PHE A 711 28.40 -30.62 -19.20
C PHE A 711 28.15 -29.24 -18.57
N SER A 712 29.13 -28.38 -18.64
CA SER A 712 28.98 -26.97 -18.34
C SER A 712 28.16 -26.25 -19.42
N ALA A 713 27.70 -25.01 -19.14
CA ALA A 713 26.85 -24.24 -20.06
C ALA A 713 27.50 -23.98 -21.44
N ASP A 714 28.82 -23.96 -21.51
CA ASP A 714 29.62 -23.86 -22.75
C ASP A 714 29.79 -25.19 -23.48
N GLY A 715 29.17 -26.28 -23.02
CA GLY A 715 29.19 -27.60 -23.65
C GLY A 715 30.40 -28.46 -23.32
N LYS A 716 31.26 -28.08 -22.39
CA LYS A 716 32.42 -28.87 -21.97
C LYS A 716 32.00 -29.93 -20.96
N LYS A 717 32.39 -31.20 -21.19
CA LYS A 717 32.17 -32.27 -20.19
C LYS A 717 33.02 -32.03 -18.95
N VAL A 718 32.38 -31.98 -17.78
CA VAL A 718 33.00 -31.63 -16.49
C VAL A 718 32.94 -32.76 -15.44
N ALA A 719 32.03 -33.73 -15.61
CA ALA A 719 31.97 -34.93 -14.80
C ALA A 719 31.24 -36.05 -15.56
N GLY A 720 31.31 -37.28 -15.07
CA GLY A 720 30.56 -38.40 -15.63
C GLY A 720 30.87 -39.72 -14.95
N SER A 721 29.99 -40.70 -15.19
CA SER A 721 30.15 -42.10 -14.77
C SER A 721 29.61 -43.04 -15.86
N THR A 722 30.04 -44.27 -15.83
CA THR A 722 29.57 -45.37 -16.69
C THR A 722 29.08 -46.53 -15.84
N ASP A 723 28.01 -47.17 -16.26
CA ASP A 723 27.34 -48.27 -15.52
C ASP A 723 27.04 -47.96 -14.06
N SER A 724 26.76 -46.70 -13.76
CA SER A 724 26.48 -46.21 -12.40
C SER A 724 25.34 -45.23 -12.42
N GLN A 725 24.50 -45.35 -11.41
CA GLN A 725 23.42 -44.40 -11.12
C GLN A 725 23.93 -43.15 -10.38
N PHE A 726 25.20 -43.04 -10.05
CA PHE A 726 25.78 -41.95 -9.30
C PHE A 726 26.94 -41.30 -10.06
N VAL A 727 26.99 -39.98 -10.01
CA VAL A 727 28.13 -39.17 -10.46
C VAL A 727 28.54 -38.19 -9.38
N ASN A 728 29.84 -38.18 -9.04
CA ASN A 728 30.36 -37.23 -8.03
C ASN A 728 30.42 -35.83 -8.63
N THR A 729 29.83 -34.87 -7.92
CA THR A 729 29.80 -33.48 -8.33
C THR A 729 30.54 -32.56 -7.37
N SER A 730 31.28 -33.09 -6.39
CA SER A 730 31.96 -32.28 -5.36
C SER A 730 32.97 -31.28 -5.92
N ALA A 731 33.57 -31.59 -7.07
CA ALA A 731 34.54 -30.72 -7.74
C ALA A 731 33.91 -29.66 -8.66
N LEU A 732 32.58 -29.68 -8.85
CA LEU A 732 31.92 -28.71 -9.69
C LEU A 732 31.72 -27.40 -8.89
N VAL A 733 31.96 -26.27 -9.52
CA VAL A 733 31.64 -24.97 -8.98
C VAL A 733 30.11 -24.73 -9.01
N LYS A 734 29.60 -23.80 -8.19
CA LYS A 734 28.21 -23.43 -8.27
C LYS A 734 27.84 -22.94 -9.67
N GLY A 735 26.76 -23.43 -10.22
CA GLY A 735 26.35 -23.07 -11.59
C GLY A 735 25.39 -24.07 -12.24
N MET A 736 24.93 -23.72 -13.42
CA MET A 736 24.02 -24.55 -14.20
C MET A 736 24.80 -25.51 -15.10
N TYR A 737 24.35 -26.74 -15.12
CA TYR A 737 24.96 -27.84 -15.93
C TYR A 737 23.87 -28.58 -16.70
N ILE A 738 24.27 -29.33 -17.72
CA ILE A 738 23.42 -30.27 -18.46
C ILE A 738 23.91 -31.68 -18.15
N VAL A 739 22.99 -32.52 -17.67
CA VAL A 739 23.26 -33.97 -17.49
C VAL A 739 22.70 -34.72 -18.67
N LEU A 740 23.59 -35.40 -19.39
CA LEU A 740 23.21 -36.33 -20.46
C LEU A 740 23.16 -37.74 -19.89
N ILE A 741 21.98 -38.32 -19.86
CA ILE A 741 21.71 -39.66 -19.34
C ILE A 741 21.57 -40.62 -20.54
N LYS A 742 22.34 -41.67 -20.57
CA LYS A 742 22.21 -42.75 -21.57
C LYS A 742 21.75 -44.03 -20.88
N GLY A 743 20.59 -44.54 -21.26
CA GLY A 743 20.04 -45.79 -20.77
C GLY A 743 20.72 -47.00 -21.41
N LYS A 744 20.69 -48.19 -20.73
CA LYS A 744 21.16 -49.45 -21.28
C LYS A 744 20.35 -49.94 -22.50
N ASP A 745 19.14 -49.43 -22.65
CA ASP A 745 18.28 -49.65 -23.82
C ASP A 745 18.61 -48.75 -25.01
N GLY A 746 19.66 -47.92 -24.89
CA GLY A 746 20.10 -47.02 -25.96
C GLY A 746 19.40 -45.65 -25.93
N SER A 747 18.41 -45.43 -25.08
CA SER A 747 17.75 -44.13 -24.90
C SER A 747 18.74 -43.07 -24.43
N THR A 748 18.54 -41.83 -24.83
CA THR A 748 19.37 -40.69 -24.38
C THR A 748 18.47 -39.52 -23.99
N VAL A 749 18.64 -39.04 -22.76
CA VAL A 749 17.88 -37.91 -22.19
C VAL A 749 18.85 -36.85 -21.69
N ALA A 750 18.56 -35.60 -21.97
CA ALA A 750 19.31 -34.45 -21.44
C ALA A 750 18.45 -33.72 -20.41
N GLN A 751 19.00 -33.49 -19.23
CA GLN A 751 18.32 -32.78 -18.14
C GLN A 751 19.22 -31.67 -17.59
N LYS A 752 18.63 -30.57 -17.10
CA LYS A 752 19.37 -29.50 -16.43
C LYS A 752 19.69 -29.89 -14.99
N PHE A 753 20.85 -29.49 -14.52
CA PHE A 753 21.32 -29.70 -13.16
C PHE A 753 21.91 -28.40 -12.62
N LEU A 754 21.41 -27.94 -11.48
CA LEU A 754 21.96 -26.77 -10.80
C LEU A 754 22.83 -27.22 -9.63
N ARG A 755 24.11 -26.99 -9.68
CA ARG A 755 25.04 -27.19 -8.56
C ARG A 755 25.00 -25.94 -7.67
N ARG A 756 24.56 -26.10 -6.47
CA ARG A 756 24.44 -25.04 -5.43
C ARG A 756 25.71 -24.87 -4.61
#